data_88a2d812ac998c28b68ef52a6e657899
#
_entry.id   88a2d812ac998c28b68ef52a6e657899
#
_cell.length_a   1.000
_cell.length_b   1.000
_cell.length_c   1.000
_cell.angle_alpha   90.00
_cell.angle_beta   90.00
_cell.angle_gamma   90.00
#
_symmetry.space_group_name_H-M   'P 1'
#
loop_
_entity.id
_entity.type
_entity.pdbx_description
1 polymer ?
#
loop_
_entity_poly.entity_id
_entity_poly.type
_entity_poly.pdbx_seq_one_letter_code
_entity_poly.pdbx_strand_id
1 'polypeptide(L)'
;MKVVLHIGLMLGLLCSLGAAGDNDRVVPGETSKMSGRAMELPTDAVVADLVKKHGQREADRVRAGVDRVAQRWLPADGSDEDFADFCRTFYVADAKDRTRLLARLEKVITTTHGHLREISRDVGRWAEVAGDEMLEIDKLLAAFNPAPDLAEQLYTQRIAFILLLNFKPPTLETMQREGPRWSVDEWVAARLTHGLSPRIPGDVQTAVAHKHQAATHWLYGFHPHVGALVDADGNALYDAGTTLLPHWKIRDESIQAYGQPDALARQRALMWCMRRFIDGSMPKVLLERDPDGPWDPEANTIGGKPVEETIGLVRYEHWLNVFRAEQMLDPYFPEHPTALARSWELDRELPVERVEQILVDLLKAPVRAKLYALLSDRLERPLEPHDVYCSNVFERAPAEELDAAVAKRFTSIEDFASKLPTILREVGFSDADADWLTGRIRVEHSRDAGHCSPPGLPEYGPLLCTTLQRGRFNFASYGTTMHELGHAVESAFSVGRAPRPALKGVPGSCAVEAVANVFCDARYRLVNVKLSTENIEPLDQMTIESMLASCQMSGPALLEVRVWQWLYDHPDATPAELRDAVLEIAADIWKEFFEPYFGPDPYYLPAAYQHMIGYPLYLANYVMSGLALQQMQAYVRGKDRATELIRMYGLGRLTPDLWMERAVGAPLSVEPFMRDTERVLGQLGYK
;
A
#
# COMPACT_ATOMS: atom_id res chain seq x y z
N MET A 1 -4.14 22.34 -6.42
CA MET A 1 -3.12 21.80 -7.33
C MET A 1 -2.00 21.20 -6.50
N LYS A 2 -1.90 19.97 -6.32
CA LYS A 2 -1.19 19.02 -5.45
C LYS A 2 -2.09 18.49 -4.31
N VAL A 3 -3.06 17.71 -4.66
CA VAL A 3 -3.83 16.86 -3.76
C VAL A 3 -3.85 15.47 -4.41
N VAL A 4 -2.73 14.83 -4.51
CA VAL A 4 -2.60 13.37 -4.70
C VAL A 4 -1.11 13.04 -4.50
N LEU A 5 -0.67 13.00 -3.28
CA LEU A 5 0.63 12.39 -2.96
C LEU A 5 0.60 11.84 -1.53
N HIS A 6 -0.37 10.98 -1.24
CA HIS A 6 -0.55 10.52 0.14
C HIS A 6 -0.56 9.00 0.30
N ILE A 7 0.03 8.24 -0.64
CA ILE A 7 0.07 6.77 -0.53
C ILE A 7 1.47 6.20 -0.73
N GLY A 8 2.49 7.05 -0.83
CA GLY A 8 3.86 6.63 -1.09
C GLY A 8 4.76 6.33 0.11
N LEU A 9 4.30 6.49 1.34
CA LEU A 9 5.25 6.56 2.48
C LEU A 9 5.23 5.38 3.46
N MET A 10 4.47 4.33 3.24
CA MET A 10 4.59 3.13 4.09
C MET A 10 5.65 2.11 3.61
N LEU A 11 6.27 2.29 2.44
CA LEU A 11 7.35 1.44 1.92
C LEU A 11 8.72 2.13 1.87
N GLY A 12 8.82 3.38 2.32
CA GLY A 12 10.09 4.14 2.38
C GLY A 12 11.13 3.66 3.40
N LEU A 13 10.89 2.58 4.11
CA LEU A 13 11.82 2.05 5.12
C LEU A 13 12.81 1.01 4.60
N LEU A 14 12.87 0.78 3.28
CA LEU A 14 13.82 -0.20 2.71
C LEU A 14 14.80 0.37 1.68
N CYS A 15 14.79 1.66 1.38
CA CYS A 15 15.68 2.23 0.35
C CYS A 15 16.25 3.59 0.73
N SER A 16 17.27 3.60 1.57
CA SER A 16 18.18 4.74 1.61
C SER A 16 19.59 4.30 2.04
N LEU A 17 20.38 3.93 1.06
CA LEU A 17 21.83 3.93 1.17
C LEU A 17 22.44 4.36 -0.16
N GLY A 18 23.17 5.48 -0.12
CA GLY A 18 24.29 5.73 -0.99
C GLY A 18 24.07 6.60 -2.21
N ALA A 19 24.15 7.91 -2.00
CA ALA A 19 24.71 8.78 -3.02
C ALA A 19 26.18 8.97 -2.67
N ALA A 20 27.08 8.42 -3.48
CA ALA A 20 28.37 9.02 -3.81
C ALA A 20 29.23 8.08 -4.66
N GLY A 21 29.74 8.60 -5.78
CA GLY A 21 30.97 8.11 -6.40
C GLY A 21 30.80 7.33 -7.69
N ASP A 22 30.93 8.07 -8.80
CA ASP A 22 31.42 7.53 -10.08
C ASP A 22 32.52 6.49 -9.85
N ASN A 23 32.27 5.28 -10.31
CA ASN A 23 33.28 4.42 -10.88
C ASN A 23 32.64 3.32 -11.73
N ASP A 24 32.57 3.59 -13.04
CA ASP A 24 32.46 2.57 -14.07
C ASP A 24 33.63 1.60 -13.96
N ARG A 25 33.27 0.34 -13.87
CA ARG A 25 33.91 -0.93 -14.21
C ARG A 25 33.72 -1.97 -13.11
N VAL A 26 32.55 -2.59 -13.11
CA VAL A 26 32.49 -3.96 -12.55
C VAL A 26 32.52 -4.92 -13.74
N VAL A 27 33.67 -5.52 -13.93
CA VAL A 27 33.89 -6.71 -14.73
C VAL A 27 32.94 -7.80 -14.21
N PRO A 28 32.28 -8.62 -15.04
CA PRO A 28 31.53 -9.77 -14.55
C PRO A 28 32.53 -10.76 -13.95
N GLY A 29 32.75 -10.66 -12.66
CA GLY A 29 33.44 -11.65 -11.87
C GLY A 29 32.50 -12.83 -11.65
N GLU A 30 33.03 -13.98 -11.95
CA GLU A 30 32.48 -15.31 -11.74
C GLU A 30 31.60 -15.37 -10.48
N THR A 31 30.34 -15.74 -10.68
CA THR A 31 29.47 -16.17 -9.57
C THR A 31 30.24 -17.20 -8.76
N SER A 32 30.76 -16.77 -7.64
CA SER A 32 31.26 -17.70 -6.62
C SER A 32 30.07 -18.59 -6.25
N LYS A 33 30.05 -19.75 -6.86
CA LYS A 33 29.26 -20.88 -6.36
C LYS A 33 29.75 -21.15 -4.94
N MET A 34 29.15 -20.48 -3.97
CA MET A 34 29.10 -21.02 -2.63
C MET A 34 28.23 -22.28 -2.69
N SER A 35 28.79 -23.36 -3.22
CA SER A 35 28.36 -24.70 -2.90
C SER A 35 28.74 -24.92 -1.44
N GLY A 36 27.97 -24.33 -0.52
CA GLY A 36 27.92 -24.79 0.84
C GLY A 36 27.43 -26.24 0.76
N ARG A 37 28.33 -27.17 1.00
CA ARG A 37 27.95 -28.56 1.28
C ARG A 37 26.82 -28.49 2.29
N ALA A 38 25.63 -28.92 1.90
CA ALA A 38 24.49 -28.98 2.81
C ALA A 38 24.97 -29.71 4.04
N MET A 39 24.90 -29.10 5.23
CA MET A 39 25.27 -29.77 6.47
C MET A 39 24.28 -30.92 6.64
N GLU A 40 24.79 -32.14 6.71
CA GLU A 40 24.00 -33.31 7.09
C GLU A 40 23.78 -33.29 8.61
N LEU A 41 22.89 -32.42 9.04
CA LEU A 41 22.54 -32.28 10.46
C LEU A 41 21.92 -33.58 10.98
N PRO A 42 22.24 -34.04 12.23
CA PRO A 42 21.79 -35.31 12.78
C PRO A 42 20.32 -35.27 13.25
N THR A 43 19.42 -34.82 12.39
CA THR A 43 17.98 -34.58 12.71
C THR A 43 17.30 -35.83 13.24
N ASP A 44 17.50 -37.01 12.61
CA ASP A 44 16.86 -38.25 13.01
C ASP A 44 17.30 -38.71 14.39
N ALA A 45 18.60 -38.59 14.70
CA ALA A 45 19.13 -38.95 16.02
C ALA A 45 18.57 -38.01 17.11
N VAL A 46 18.52 -36.71 16.83
CA VAL A 46 17.97 -35.71 17.75
C VAL A 46 16.49 -35.98 18.00
N VAL A 47 15.72 -36.27 16.95
CA VAL A 47 14.30 -36.61 17.08
C VAL A 47 14.10 -37.87 17.92
N ALA A 48 14.89 -38.94 17.68
CA ALA A 48 14.83 -40.17 18.45
C ALA A 48 15.09 -39.92 19.94
N ASP A 49 16.11 -39.12 20.26
CA ASP A 49 16.47 -38.79 21.65
C ASP A 49 15.38 -38.00 22.34
N LEU A 50 14.80 -36.97 21.66
CA LEU A 50 13.73 -36.14 22.20
C LEU A 50 12.42 -36.93 22.39
N VAL A 51 12.08 -37.81 21.46
CA VAL A 51 10.91 -38.72 21.58
C VAL A 51 11.10 -39.69 22.68
N LYS A 52 12.30 -40.28 22.85
CA LYS A 52 12.64 -41.14 23.97
C LYS A 52 12.50 -40.45 25.32
N LYS A 53 12.91 -39.15 25.40
CA LYS A 53 12.88 -38.35 26.61
C LYS A 53 11.46 -37.87 26.97
N HIS A 54 10.65 -37.47 25.98
CA HIS A 54 9.40 -36.79 26.19
C HIS A 54 8.16 -37.63 25.84
N GLY A 55 8.36 -38.80 25.24
CA GLY A 55 7.29 -39.73 24.89
C GLY A 55 6.79 -39.65 23.47
N GLN A 56 6.20 -40.73 22.97
CA GLN A 56 5.72 -40.91 21.60
C GLN A 56 4.65 -39.86 21.18
N ARG A 57 3.89 -39.34 22.13
CA ARG A 57 2.86 -38.27 21.85
C ARG A 57 3.47 -36.98 21.33
N GLU A 58 4.75 -36.71 21.60
CA GLU A 58 5.48 -35.54 21.14
C GLU A 58 6.16 -35.75 19.79
N ALA A 59 6.13 -36.95 19.20
CA ALA A 59 6.93 -37.28 18.03
C ALA A 59 6.76 -36.33 16.85
N ASP A 60 5.53 -36.06 16.46
CA ASP A 60 5.22 -35.18 15.31
C ASP A 60 5.68 -33.74 15.58
N ARG A 61 5.45 -33.24 16.80
CA ARG A 61 5.84 -31.88 17.19
C ARG A 61 7.36 -31.74 17.29
N VAL A 62 8.04 -32.76 17.84
CA VAL A 62 9.50 -32.84 17.89
C VAL A 62 10.09 -32.85 16.49
N ARG A 63 9.63 -33.76 15.61
CA ARG A 63 10.08 -33.84 14.22
C ARG A 63 9.94 -32.50 13.53
N ALA A 64 8.74 -31.95 13.51
CA ALA A 64 8.46 -30.67 12.83
C ALA A 64 9.29 -29.50 13.43
N GLY A 65 9.54 -29.47 14.73
CA GLY A 65 10.37 -28.46 15.36
C GLY A 65 11.84 -28.56 14.98
N VAL A 66 12.40 -29.76 15.03
CA VAL A 66 13.79 -30.02 14.65
C VAL A 66 14.03 -29.72 13.17
N ASP A 67 13.11 -30.14 12.29
CA ASP A 67 13.22 -29.90 10.85
C ASP A 67 13.19 -28.40 10.52
N ARG A 68 12.32 -27.59 11.18
CA ARG A 68 12.29 -26.13 11.00
C ARG A 68 13.59 -25.44 11.41
N VAL A 69 14.23 -25.90 12.49
CA VAL A 69 15.55 -25.40 12.92
C VAL A 69 16.60 -25.80 11.90
N ALA A 70 16.62 -27.07 11.49
CA ALA A 70 17.59 -27.58 10.52
C ALA A 70 17.57 -26.85 9.18
N GLN A 71 16.39 -26.53 8.67
CA GLN A 71 16.22 -25.78 7.43
C GLN A 71 16.86 -24.38 7.47
N ARG A 72 17.08 -23.82 8.64
CA ARG A 72 17.58 -22.46 8.83
C ARG A 72 18.94 -22.38 9.52
N TRP A 73 19.47 -23.52 9.97
CA TRP A 73 20.77 -23.59 10.61
C TRP A 73 21.89 -23.45 9.58
N LEU A 74 22.73 -22.46 9.73
CA LEU A 74 23.89 -22.20 8.88
C LEU A 74 25.18 -22.64 9.58
N PRO A 75 26.29 -22.90 8.85
CA PRO A 75 27.58 -23.21 9.45
C PRO A 75 28.07 -22.18 10.47
N ALA A 76 27.68 -20.92 10.31
CA ALA A 76 27.97 -19.83 11.23
C ALA A 76 27.23 -19.94 12.58
N ASP A 77 26.16 -20.73 12.66
CA ASP A 77 25.38 -20.92 13.90
C ASP A 77 26.01 -22.04 14.78
N GLY A 78 26.91 -22.85 14.25
CA GLY A 78 27.62 -23.89 14.97
C GLY A 78 27.70 -25.22 14.22
N SER A 79 28.37 -26.18 14.85
CA SER A 79 28.56 -27.55 14.35
C SER A 79 27.28 -28.39 14.44
N ASP A 80 27.35 -29.62 13.91
CA ASP A 80 26.30 -30.64 14.02
C ASP A 80 26.01 -31.00 15.49
N GLU A 81 27.06 -31.00 16.34
CA GLU A 81 26.93 -31.24 17.76
C GLU A 81 26.22 -30.05 18.46
N ASP A 82 26.59 -28.82 18.11
CA ASP A 82 25.93 -27.62 18.63
C ASP A 82 24.44 -27.58 18.27
N PHE A 83 24.07 -27.97 17.03
CA PHE A 83 22.68 -28.13 16.61
C PHE A 83 21.93 -29.15 17.45
N ALA A 84 22.56 -30.36 17.63
CA ALA A 84 21.93 -31.42 18.37
C ALA A 84 21.72 -31.04 19.84
N ASP A 85 22.73 -30.46 20.47
CA ASP A 85 22.67 -30.01 21.87
C ASP A 85 21.69 -28.87 22.06
N PHE A 86 21.63 -27.95 21.10
CA PHE A 86 20.64 -26.89 21.08
C PHE A 86 19.21 -27.46 21.09
N CYS A 87 18.87 -28.36 20.18
CA CYS A 87 17.53 -28.93 20.10
C CYS A 87 17.18 -29.72 21.37
N ARG A 88 18.11 -30.52 21.91
CA ARG A 88 17.90 -31.29 23.14
C ARG A 88 17.68 -30.40 24.37
N THR A 89 18.36 -29.26 24.41
CA THR A 89 18.32 -28.32 25.55
C THR A 89 17.07 -27.46 25.53
N PHE A 90 16.69 -26.94 24.37
CA PHE A 90 15.67 -25.91 24.26
C PHE A 90 14.29 -26.42 23.83
N TYR A 91 14.10 -27.70 23.55
CA TYR A 91 12.78 -28.27 23.30
C TYR A 91 11.97 -28.33 24.60
N VAL A 92 10.74 -27.79 24.59
CA VAL A 92 9.85 -27.73 25.75
C VAL A 92 8.61 -28.61 25.50
N ALA A 93 8.50 -29.74 26.21
CA ALA A 93 7.38 -30.66 26.05
C ALA A 93 6.14 -30.24 26.84
N ASP A 94 6.32 -29.74 28.06
CA ASP A 94 5.19 -29.32 28.93
C ASP A 94 4.45 -28.11 28.38
N ALA A 95 3.12 -28.17 28.37
CA ALA A 95 2.26 -27.10 27.81
C ALA A 95 2.34 -25.80 28.62
N LYS A 96 2.39 -25.88 29.96
CA LYS A 96 2.48 -24.70 30.84
C LYS A 96 3.82 -24.00 30.66
N ASP A 97 4.89 -24.78 30.51
CA ASP A 97 6.22 -24.25 30.29
C ASP A 97 6.33 -23.63 28.90
N ARG A 98 5.66 -24.18 27.87
CA ARG A 98 5.55 -23.52 26.54
C ARG A 98 4.82 -22.19 26.60
N THR A 99 3.71 -22.10 27.33
CA THR A 99 3.01 -20.81 27.54
C THR A 99 3.92 -19.78 28.22
N ARG A 100 4.70 -20.21 29.24
CA ARG A 100 5.67 -19.31 29.89
C ARG A 100 6.80 -18.89 28.94
N LEU A 101 7.29 -19.83 28.10
CA LEU A 101 8.28 -19.56 27.08
C LEU A 101 7.77 -18.55 26.07
N LEU A 102 6.55 -18.76 25.55
CA LEU A 102 5.90 -17.86 24.61
C LEU A 102 5.82 -16.42 25.14
N ALA A 103 5.35 -16.25 26.38
CA ALA A 103 5.25 -14.94 27.00
C ALA A 103 6.62 -14.24 27.16
N ARG A 104 7.69 -14.99 27.43
CA ARG A 104 9.05 -14.43 27.50
C ARG A 104 9.58 -14.02 26.13
N LEU A 105 9.40 -14.87 25.11
CA LEU A 105 9.80 -14.59 23.75
C LEU A 105 9.04 -13.39 23.18
N GLU A 106 7.71 -13.36 23.39
CA GLU A 106 6.89 -12.19 23.01
C GLU A 106 7.45 -10.91 23.62
N LYS A 107 7.65 -10.89 24.93
CA LYS A 107 8.18 -9.70 25.62
C LYS A 107 9.51 -9.24 25.04
N VAL A 108 10.47 -10.15 24.84
CA VAL A 108 11.80 -9.80 24.31
C VAL A 108 11.68 -9.25 22.88
N ILE A 109 11.00 -9.99 22.00
CA ILE A 109 10.90 -9.62 20.58
C ILE A 109 10.14 -8.30 20.40
N THR A 110 8.96 -8.18 21.01
CA THR A 110 8.12 -6.99 20.81
C THR A 110 8.72 -5.74 21.44
N THR A 111 9.36 -5.86 22.61
CA THR A 111 10.03 -4.73 23.28
C THR A 111 11.25 -4.26 22.48
N THR A 112 12.07 -5.18 21.99
CA THR A 112 13.25 -4.84 21.19
C THR A 112 12.85 -4.16 19.88
N HIS A 113 11.91 -4.75 19.12
CA HIS A 113 11.40 -4.15 17.90
C HIS A 113 10.74 -2.80 18.16
N GLY A 114 10.01 -2.66 19.25
CA GLY A 114 9.35 -1.42 19.62
C GLY A 114 10.33 -0.30 19.90
N HIS A 115 11.38 -0.53 20.71
CA HIS A 115 12.39 0.49 20.98
C HIS A 115 13.21 0.86 19.74
N LEU A 116 13.57 -0.10 18.90
CA LEU A 116 14.28 0.19 17.66
C LEU A 116 13.44 1.05 16.71
N ARG A 117 12.12 0.80 16.64
CA ARG A 117 11.22 1.65 15.87
C ARG A 117 11.21 3.09 16.39
N GLU A 118 11.15 3.27 17.72
CA GLU A 118 11.20 4.61 18.32
C GLU A 118 12.53 5.31 18.05
N ILE A 119 13.65 4.60 18.17
CA ILE A 119 14.97 5.12 17.83
C ILE A 119 15.02 5.56 16.37
N SER A 120 14.58 4.72 15.44
CA SER A 120 14.54 5.07 14.00
C SER A 120 13.67 6.29 13.74
N ARG A 121 12.51 6.41 14.41
CA ARG A 121 11.64 7.59 14.32
C ARG A 121 12.32 8.86 14.85
N ASP A 122 13.01 8.75 15.96
CA ASP A 122 13.66 9.92 16.59
C ASP A 122 14.89 10.39 15.77
N VAL A 123 15.69 9.46 15.23
CA VAL A 123 16.86 9.84 14.40
C VAL A 123 16.42 10.30 13.00
N GLY A 124 15.31 9.83 12.46
CA GLY A 124 14.75 10.27 11.19
C GLY A 124 14.01 11.60 11.24
N ARG A 125 13.66 12.07 12.44
CA ARG A 125 12.77 13.22 12.65
C ARG A 125 13.22 14.49 11.95
N TRP A 126 14.51 14.81 11.94
CA TRP A 126 15.06 16.04 11.35
C TRP A 126 14.92 16.10 9.83
N ALA A 127 14.89 14.96 9.17
CA ALA A 127 14.60 14.88 7.73
C ALA A 127 13.10 15.03 7.43
N GLU A 128 12.22 14.68 8.36
CA GLU A 128 10.77 14.66 8.17
C GLU A 128 10.08 15.95 8.58
N VAL A 129 10.49 16.58 9.70
CA VAL A 129 9.80 17.73 10.31
C VAL A 129 10.30 19.05 9.71
N ALA A 130 9.38 19.93 9.33
CA ALA A 130 9.68 21.26 8.84
C ALA A 130 10.09 22.20 9.99
N GLY A 131 10.87 23.23 9.67
CA GLY A 131 11.28 24.27 10.62
C GLY A 131 12.75 24.63 10.47
N ASP A 132 13.64 23.71 10.80
CA ASP A 132 15.08 23.92 10.69
C ASP A 132 15.60 23.51 9.30
N GLU A 133 16.76 24.05 8.91
CA GLU A 133 17.45 23.62 7.70
C GLU A 133 17.90 22.17 7.85
N MET A 134 17.64 21.33 6.83
CA MET A 134 18.07 19.95 6.81
C MET A 134 19.57 19.88 6.49
N LEU A 135 20.34 19.30 7.39
CA LEU A 135 21.76 19.06 7.22
C LEU A 135 22.03 17.73 6.49
N GLU A 136 23.19 17.59 5.87
CA GLU A 136 23.58 16.33 5.21
C GLU A 136 23.60 15.14 6.17
N ILE A 137 23.94 15.37 7.45
CA ILE A 137 23.87 14.32 8.47
C ILE A 137 22.44 13.85 8.75
N ASP A 138 21.43 14.72 8.61
CA ASP A 138 20.05 14.35 8.87
C ASP A 138 19.55 13.34 7.83
N LYS A 139 20.06 13.42 6.60
CA LYS A 139 19.78 12.42 5.54
C LYS A 139 20.39 11.06 5.89
N LEU A 140 21.60 11.04 6.45
CA LEU A 140 22.23 9.80 6.90
C LEU A 140 21.49 9.19 8.10
N LEU A 141 21.05 10.02 9.03
CA LEU A 141 20.27 9.58 10.19
C LEU A 141 18.91 9.06 9.78
N ALA A 142 18.25 9.70 8.81
CA ALA A 142 16.97 9.21 8.25
C ALA A 142 17.10 7.85 7.53
N ALA A 143 18.29 7.55 7.00
CA ALA A 143 18.60 6.27 6.38
C ALA A 143 18.86 5.13 7.38
N PHE A 144 18.95 5.44 8.69
CA PHE A 144 19.23 4.44 9.72
C PHE A 144 18.11 3.40 9.82
N ASN A 145 18.40 2.18 9.42
CA ASN A 145 17.47 1.04 9.47
C ASN A 145 18.11 -0.18 10.13
N PRO A 146 17.88 -0.41 11.44
CA PRO A 146 18.44 -1.55 12.15
C PRO A 146 17.64 -2.86 11.98
N ALA A 147 16.53 -2.85 11.25
CA ALA A 147 15.62 -4.00 11.18
C ALA A 147 16.25 -5.27 10.58
N PRO A 148 17.02 -5.23 9.48
CA PRO A 148 17.68 -6.40 8.92
C PRO A 148 18.69 -7.02 9.88
N ASP A 149 19.52 -6.20 10.54
CA ASP A 149 20.49 -6.67 11.52
C ASP A 149 19.82 -7.30 12.72
N LEU A 150 18.69 -6.74 13.17
CA LEU A 150 17.92 -7.33 14.26
C LEU A 150 17.37 -8.71 13.89
N ALA A 151 16.85 -8.89 12.68
CA ALA A 151 16.36 -10.19 12.22
C ALA A 151 17.47 -11.25 12.29
N GLU A 152 18.68 -10.95 11.80
CA GLU A 152 19.84 -11.84 11.90
C GLU A 152 20.30 -12.04 13.34
N GLN A 153 20.26 -11.01 14.18
CA GLN A 153 20.58 -11.12 15.62
C GLN A 153 19.65 -12.10 16.35
N LEU A 154 18.37 -12.17 15.99
CA LEU A 154 17.46 -13.16 16.59
C LEU A 154 17.90 -14.60 16.30
N TYR A 155 18.49 -14.88 15.12
CA TYR A 155 19.07 -16.18 14.79
C TYR A 155 20.42 -16.39 15.50
N THR A 156 21.33 -15.44 15.41
CA THR A 156 22.66 -15.50 16.03
C THR A 156 22.58 -15.70 17.55
N GLN A 157 21.62 -15.03 18.20
CA GLN A 157 21.33 -15.21 19.62
C GLN A 157 20.39 -16.42 19.91
N ARG A 158 20.08 -17.22 18.88
CA ARG A 158 19.27 -18.43 18.95
C ARG A 158 17.79 -18.23 19.39
N ILE A 159 17.33 -17.01 19.53
CA ILE A 159 15.95 -16.69 19.94
C ILE A 159 14.96 -17.16 18.86
N ALA A 160 15.25 -16.92 17.59
CA ALA A 160 14.45 -17.38 16.48
C ALA A 160 14.39 -18.91 16.42
N PHE A 161 15.50 -19.61 16.64
CA PHE A 161 15.52 -21.06 16.69
C PHE A 161 14.71 -21.63 17.86
N ILE A 162 14.75 -21.02 19.05
CA ILE A 162 13.91 -21.45 20.17
C ILE A 162 12.43 -21.31 19.82
N LEU A 163 12.05 -20.21 19.16
CA LEU A 163 10.67 -19.99 18.71
C LEU A 163 10.24 -21.06 17.70
N LEU A 164 11.04 -21.28 16.65
CA LEU A 164 10.78 -22.27 15.59
C LEU A 164 10.77 -23.72 16.09
N LEU A 165 11.63 -24.06 17.06
CA LEU A 165 11.68 -25.40 17.67
C LEU A 165 10.36 -25.74 18.38
N ASN A 166 9.78 -24.77 19.07
CA ASN A 166 8.65 -25.00 19.97
C ASN A 166 7.27 -24.60 19.42
N PHE A 167 7.21 -23.70 18.42
CA PHE A 167 5.98 -23.19 17.86
C PHE A 167 5.98 -23.32 16.32
N LYS A 168 4.84 -23.76 15.78
CA LYS A 168 4.67 -23.94 14.32
C LYS A 168 4.21 -22.63 13.70
N PRO A 169 4.91 -22.10 12.67
CA PRO A 169 4.34 -21.06 11.79
C PRO A 169 3.10 -21.65 11.09
N PRO A 170 1.93 -21.01 11.20
CA PRO A 170 0.75 -21.46 10.48
C PRO A 170 0.83 -21.02 9.01
N THR A 171 0.24 -21.81 8.11
CA THR A 171 -0.08 -21.37 6.75
C THR A 171 -1.30 -20.44 6.78
N LEU A 172 -1.49 -19.63 5.74
CA LEU A 172 -2.69 -18.79 5.59
C LEU A 172 -3.97 -19.63 5.66
N GLU A 173 -4.01 -20.75 4.95
CA GLU A 173 -5.14 -21.69 5.00
C GLU A 173 -5.44 -22.15 6.44
N THR A 174 -4.40 -22.47 7.22
CA THR A 174 -4.57 -22.87 8.63
C THR A 174 -5.11 -21.70 9.46
N MET A 175 -4.59 -20.49 9.27
CA MET A 175 -5.10 -19.30 9.97
C MET A 175 -6.57 -19.00 9.64
N GLN A 176 -6.96 -19.18 8.39
CA GLN A 176 -8.36 -18.98 7.96
C GLN A 176 -9.29 -20.09 8.51
N ARG A 177 -8.89 -21.35 8.43
CA ARG A 177 -9.72 -22.49 8.86
C ARG A 177 -9.82 -22.64 10.38
N GLU A 178 -8.72 -22.48 11.09
CA GLU A 178 -8.59 -22.77 12.53
C GLU A 178 -8.58 -21.53 13.40
N GLY A 179 -8.05 -20.42 12.87
CA GLY A 179 -7.91 -19.13 13.58
C GLY A 179 -9.18 -18.60 14.24
N PRO A 180 -10.40 -18.78 13.68
CA PRO A 180 -11.63 -18.39 14.36
C PRO A 180 -11.80 -19.02 15.77
N ARG A 181 -11.17 -20.18 16.01
CA ARG A 181 -11.25 -20.93 17.30
C ARG A 181 -9.99 -20.78 18.15
N TRP A 182 -8.95 -20.13 17.63
CA TRP A 182 -7.68 -19.98 18.36
C TRP A 182 -7.83 -19.10 19.58
N SER A 183 -7.14 -19.49 20.63
CA SER A 183 -6.88 -18.65 21.80
C SER A 183 -5.95 -17.48 21.45
N VAL A 184 -5.89 -16.49 22.33
CA VAL A 184 -4.97 -15.37 22.20
C VAL A 184 -3.50 -15.84 22.11
N ASP A 185 -3.11 -16.87 22.89
CA ASP A 185 -1.75 -17.41 22.88
C ASP A 185 -1.41 -18.10 21.54
N GLU A 186 -2.37 -18.78 20.90
CA GLU A 186 -2.16 -19.37 19.57
C GLU A 186 -1.97 -18.29 18.52
N TRP A 187 -2.74 -17.21 18.56
CA TRP A 187 -2.53 -16.04 17.70
C TRP A 187 -1.18 -15.36 17.97
N VAL A 188 -0.75 -15.22 19.22
CA VAL A 188 0.58 -14.69 19.57
C VAL A 188 1.68 -15.56 18.98
N ALA A 189 1.59 -16.89 19.13
CA ALA A 189 2.57 -17.80 18.55
C ALA A 189 2.60 -17.69 17.01
N ALA A 190 1.42 -17.61 16.37
CA ALA A 190 1.30 -17.40 14.94
C ALA A 190 1.98 -16.11 14.49
N ARG A 191 1.71 -14.99 15.15
CA ARG A 191 2.29 -13.68 14.80
C ARG A 191 3.79 -13.59 15.01
N LEU A 192 4.29 -14.15 16.09
CA LEU A 192 5.74 -14.19 16.36
C LEU A 192 6.49 -15.07 15.37
N THR A 193 5.95 -16.24 15.00
CA THR A 193 6.57 -17.14 14.02
C THR A 193 6.47 -16.61 12.60
N HIS A 194 5.36 -15.98 12.24
CA HIS A 194 5.16 -15.33 10.94
C HIS A 194 6.11 -14.12 10.73
N GLY A 195 6.41 -13.39 11.80
CA GLY A 195 7.34 -12.26 11.77
C GLY A 195 8.83 -12.65 11.68
N LEU A 196 9.17 -13.95 11.67
CA LEU A 196 10.53 -14.40 11.45
C LEU A 196 10.82 -14.46 9.95
N SER A 197 11.52 -13.46 9.44
CA SER A 197 11.95 -13.41 8.05
C SER A 197 12.85 -14.59 7.68
N PRO A 198 12.81 -15.09 6.44
CA PRO A 198 13.82 -15.99 5.92
C PRO A 198 15.22 -15.36 6.01
N ARG A 199 16.26 -16.19 6.14
CA ARG A 199 17.65 -15.71 6.12
C ARG A 199 18.10 -15.55 4.68
N ILE A 200 17.88 -14.37 4.11
CA ILE A 200 18.25 -14.01 2.74
C ILE A 200 19.67 -13.43 2.78
N PRO A 201 20.61 -13.92 1.93
CA PRO A 201 21.96 -13.35 1.85
C PRO A 201 21.93 -11.84 1.58
N GLY A 202 22.83 -11.09 2.20
CA GLY A 202 22.87 -9.63 2.12
C GLY A 202 23.12 -9.09 0.70
N ASP A 203 23.89 -9.81 -0.13
CA ASP A 203 24.13 -9.50 -1.54
C ASP A 203 22.83 -9.64 -2.37
N VAL A 204 22.01 -10.65 -2.11
CA VAL A 204 20.70 -10.82 -2.75
C VAL A 204 19.77 -9.67 -2.35
N GLN A 205 19.66 -9.35 -1.05
CA GLN A 205 18.84 -8.22 -0.57
C GLN A 205 19.28 -6.90 -1.21
N THR A 206 20.59 -6.66 -1.28
CA THR A 206 21.15 -5.46 -1.89
C THR A 206 20.83 -5.40 -3.39
N ALA A 207 20.96 -6.51 -4.11
CA ALA A 207 20.65 -6.56 -5.55
C ALA A 207 19.17 -6.27 -5.83
N VAL A 208 18.26 -6.84 -5.02
CA VAL A 208 16.81 -6.59 -5.10
C VAL A 208 16.53 -5.10 -4.84
N ALA A 209 17.05 -4.56 -3.74
CA ALA A 209 16.84 -3.17 -3.37
C ALA A 209 17.32 -2.19 -4.47
N HIS A 210 18.47 -2.44 -5.08
CA HIS A 210 19.00 -1.60 -6.17
C HIS A 210 18.08 -1.61 -7.39
N LYS A 211 17.48 -2.75 -7.76
CA LYS A 211 16.55 -2.82 -8.90
C LYS A 211 15.26 -2.07 -8.65
N HIS A 212 14.69 -2.20 -7.46
CA HIS A 212 13.52 -1.42 -7.04
C HIS A 212 13.83 0.08 -7.01
N GLN A 213 14.98 0.47 -6.44
CA GLN A 213 15.42 1.87 -6.40
C GLN A 213 15.60 2.45 -7.80
N ALA A 214 16.20 1.71 -8.73
CA ALA A 214 16.37 2.15 -10.11
C ALA A 214 15.02 2.37 -10.83
N ALA A 215 14.06 1.47 -10.63
CA ALA A 215 12.71 1.62 -11.17
C ALA A 215 11.97 2.82 -10.57
N THR A 216 12.06 3.01 -9.27
CA THR A 216 11.46 4.13 -8.54
C THR A 216 12.10 5.46 -8.97
N HIS A 217 13.42 5.52 -9.07
CA HIS A 217 14.13 6.72 -9.53
C HIS A 217 13.75 7.09 -10.97
N TRP A 218 13.68 6.09 -11.88
CA TRP A 218 13.20 6.32 -13.23
C TRP A 218 11.76 6.85 -13.23
N LEU A 219 10.87 6.23 -12.46
CA LEU A 219 9.45 6.61 -12.37
C LEU A 219 9.28 8.08 -11.96
N TYR A 220 9.95 8.51 -10.90
CA TYR A 220 9.84 9.88 -10.39
C TYR A 220 10.69 10.90 -11.16
N GLY A 221 11.72 10.45 -11.88
CA GLY A 221 12.54 11.30 -12.75
C GLY A 221 11.96 11.52 -14.14
N PHE A 222 10.90 10.78 -14.51
CA PHE A 222 10.30 10.83 -15.84
C PHE A 222 9.26 11.96 -15.94
N HIS A 223 9.70 13.13 -16.42
CA HIS A 223 8.87 14.33 -16.54
C HIS A 223 8.85 14.85 -17.97
N PRO A 224 8.02 14.28 -18.88
CA PRO A 224 7.96 14.76 -20.26
C PRO A 224 7.48 16.20 -20.36
N HIS A 225 8.12 16.96 -21.23
CA HIS A 225 7.72 18.30 -21.61
C HIS A 225 6.45 18.24 -22.48
N VAL A 226 5.43 18.96 -22.10
CA VAL A 226 4.14 19.01 -22.80
C VAL A 226 3.78 20.41 -23.31
N GLY A 227 4.72 21.37 -23.22
CA GLY A 227 4.48 22.73 -23.68
C GLY A 227 4.17 22.86 -25.19
N ALA A 228 4.61 21.88 -25.98
CA ALA A 228 4.31 21.80 -27.42
C ALA A 228 3.08 20.93 -27.75
N LEU A 229 2.40 20.35 -26.73
CA LEU A 229 1.22 19.49 -26.95
C LEU A 229 0.07 20.30 -27.53
N VAL A 230 -0.51 19.81 -28.61
CA VAL A 230 -1.65 20.44 -29.27
C VAL A 230 -2.86 19.50 -29.27
N ASP A 231 -4.05 20.09 -29.39
CA ASP A 231 -5.29 19.38 -29.68
C ASP A 231 -5.41 19.00 -31.16
N ALA A 232 -6.49 18.34 -31.55
CA ALA A 232 -6.76 17.92 -32.93
C ALA A 232 -6.89 19.11 -33.92
N ASP A 233 -7.18 20.31 -33.43
CA ASP A 233 -7.29 21.53 -34.23
C ASP A 233 -5.96 22.30 -34.29
N GLY A 234 -4.91 21.81 -33.62
CA GLY A 234 -3.59 22.44 -33.58
C GLY A 234 -3.42 23.53 -32.53
N ASN A 235 -4.36 23.71 -31.60
CA ASN A 235 -4.27 24.70 -30.55
C ASN A 235 -3.35 24.19 -29.42
N ALA A 236 -2.45 25.07 -28.92
CA ALA A 236 -1.58 24.75 -27.80
C ALA A 236 -2.40 24.57 -26.50
N LEU A 237 -2.12 23.51 -25.77
CA LEU A 237 -2.83 23.14 -24.54
C LEU A 237 -2.12 23.57 -23.26
N TYR A 238 -0.81 23.85 -23.34
CA TYR A 238 0.04 24.19 -22.19
C TYR A 238 1.02 25.31 -22.53
N ASP A 239 1.47 26.01 -21.51
CA ASP A 239 2.57 26.96 -21.62
C ASP A 239 3.89 26.23 -21.92
N ALA A 240 4.79 26.88 -22.66
CA ALA A 240 6.11 26.37 -22.95
C ALA A 240 6.89 26.01 -21.67
N GLY A 241 7.59 24.89 -21.69
CA GLY A 241 8.35 24.37 -20.55
C GLY A 241 7.52 23.64 -19.49
N THR A 242 6.22 23.47 -19.71
CA THR A 242 5.37 22.68 -18.81
C THR A 242 5.79 21.20 -18.85
N THR A 243 5.97 20.57 -17.68
CA THR A 243 6.25 19.13 -17.54
C THR A 243 5.17 18.44 -16.76
N LEU A 244 4.84 17.20 -17.13
CA LEU A 244 3.85 16.37 -16.45
C LEU A 244 4.43 14.97 -16.16
N LEU A 245 4.21 14.46 -14.94
CA LEU A 245 4.47 13.07 -14.65
C LEU A 245 3.39 12.20 -15.30
N PRO A 246 3.73 11.26 -16.22
CA PRO A 246 2.77 10.68 -17.16
C PRO A 246 1.52 10.05 -16.56
N HIS A 247 1.61 9.45 -15.42
CA HIS A 247 0.47 8.73 -14.87
C HIS A 247 -0.41 9.62 -13.98
N TRP A 248 0.17 10.22 -12.94
CA TRP A 248 -0.65 11.00 -11.99
C TRP A 248 -1.05 12.36 -12.55
N LYS A 249 -0.08 13.06 -13.14
CA LYS A 249 -0.33 14.42 -13.63
C LYS A 249 -1.25 14.45 -14.83
N ILE A 250 -1.09 13.55 -15.79
CA ILE A 250 -1.97 13.46 -16.95
C ILE A 250 -3.40 13.14 -16.50
N ARG A 251 -3.58 12.19 -15.58
CA ARG A 251 -4.89 11.90 -15.00
C ARG A 251 -5.47 13.10 -14.26
N ASP A 252 -4.67 13.76 -13.41
CA ASP A 252 -5.12 14.88 -12.62
C ASP A 252 -5.49 16.08 -13.49
N GLU A 253 -4.72 16.38 -14.54
CA GLU A 253 -5.04 17.39 -15.54
C GLU A 253 -6.33 17.05 -16.30
N SER A 254 -6.52 15.77 -16.66
CA SER A 254 -7.76 15.31 -17.28
C SER A 254 -8.97 15.52 -16.37
N ILE A 255 -8.86 15.22 -15.07
CA ILE A 255 -9.92 15.44 -14.09
C ILE A 255 -10.18 16.94 -13.88
N GLN A 256 -9.13 17.77 -13.83
CA GLN A 256 -9.28 19.22 -13.64
C GLN A 256 -9.82 19.94 -14.87
N ALA A 257 -9.79 19.33 -16.05
CA ALA A 257 -10.32 19.90 -17.27
C ALA A 257 -11.87 19.95 -17.29
N TYR A 258 -12.56 19.13 -16.51
CA TYR A 258 -14.03 19.15 -16.47
C TYR A 258 -14.56 20.54 -16.11
N GLY A 259 -15.56 21.00 -16.89
CA GLY A 259 -16.12 22.34 -16.75
C GLY A 259 -15.34 23.45 -17.47
N GLN A 260 -14.20 23.17 -18.09
CA GLN A 260 -13.47 24.11 -18.93
C GLN A 260 -14.02 24.09 -20.37
N PRO A 261 -13.95 25.21 -21.12
CA PRO A 261 -14.44 25.26 -22.50
C PRO A 261 -13.75 24.29 -23.46
N ASP A 262 -12.46 23.97 -23.21
CA ASP A 262 -11.60 23.08 -24.00
C ASP A 262 -11.46 21.67 -23.40
N ALA A 263 -12.31 21.30 -22.43
CA ALA A 263 -12.17 20.06 -21.67
C ALA A 263 -11.96 18.81 -22.51
N LEU A 264 -12.84 18.56 -23.48
CA LEU A 264 -12.77 17.34 -24.30
C LEU A 264 -11.51 17.29 -25.17
N ALA A 265 -11.14 18.43 -25.79
CA ALA A 265 -9.94 18.51 -26.62
C ALA A 265 -8.68 18.19 -25.79
N ARG A 266 -8.57 18.82 -24.62
CA ARG A 266 -7.49 18.60 -23.67
C ARG A 266 -7.44 17.16 -23.16
N GLN A 267 -8.57 16.61 -22.76
CA GLN A 267 -8.66 15.23 -22.25
C GLN A 267 -8.24 14.21 -23.30
N ARG A 268 -8.71 14.34 -24.54
CA ARG A 268 -8.32 13.45 -25.63
C ARG A 268 -6.82 13.54 -25.95
N ALA A 269 -6.26 14.74 -26.02
CA ALA A 269 -4.82 14.92 -26.25
C ALA A 269 -3.96 14.30 -25.13
N LEU A 270 -4.38 14.48 -23.86
CA LEU A 270 -3.72 13.88 -22.71
C LEU A 270 -3.77 12.34 -22.75
N MET A 271 -4.88 11.75 -23.18
CA MET A 271 -4.99 10.29 -23.29
C MET A 271 -4.08 9.75 -24.42
N TRP A 272 -3.98 10.44 -25.54
CA TRP A 272 -3.00 10.09 -26.57
C TRP A 272 -1.55 10.23 -26.06
N CYS A 273 -1.24 11.28 -25.31
CA CYS A 273 0.05 11.42 -24.65
C CYS A 273 0.34 10.21 -23.74
N MET A 274 -0.64 9.79 -22.94
CA MET A 274 -0.53 8.61 -22.07
C MET A 274 -0.30 7.32 -22.88
N ARG A 275 -1.02 7.13 -23.98
CA ARG A 275 -0.79 5.99 -24.87
C ARG A 275 0.64 5.93 -25.39
N ARG A 276 1.19 7.07 -25.85
CA ARG A 276 2.56 7.13 -26.37
C ARG A 276 3.60 6.73 -25.33
N PHE A 277 3.31 7.00 -24.08
CA PHE A 277 4.11 6.51 -22.97
C PHE A 277 3.97 5.00 -22.75
N ILE A 278 2.74 4.48 -22.81
CA ILE A 278 2.44 3.05 -22.59
C ILE A 278 3.03 2.19 -23.69
N ASP A 279 2.84 2.54 -24.96
CA ASP A 279 3.33 1.75 -26.12
C ASP A 279 4.81 1.98 -26.45
N GLY A 280 5.47 2.95 -25.77
CA GLY A 280 6.88 3.28 -25.97
C GLY A 280 7.15 4.22 -27.14
N SER A 281 6.11 4.75 -27.79
CA SER A 281 6.24 5.61 -28.98
C SER A 281 6.33 7.11 -28.65
N MET A 282 6.39 7.50 -27.38
CA MET A 282 6.58 8.90 -26.97
C MET A 282 7.88 9.47 -27.52
N PRO A 283 7.87 10.71 -28.08
CA PRO A 283 9.09 11.33 -28.59
C PRO A 283 10.15 11.50 -27.48
N LYS A 284 11.37 11.03 -27.73
CA LYS A 284 12.48 11.09 -26.76
C LYS A 284 12.85 12.52 -26.38
N VAL A 285 12.74 13.46 -27.32
CA VAL A 285 13.04 14.89 -27.09
C VAL A 285 12.22 15.49 -25.94
N LEU A 286 11.03 14.95 -25.68
CA LEU A 286 10.17 15.44 -24.56
C LEU A 286 10.77 15.20 -23.18
N LEU A 287 11.77 14.34 -23.04
CA LEU A 287 12.47 14.15 -21.76
C LEU A 287 13.47 15.27 -21.46
N GLU A 288 13.86 16.05 -22.45
CA GLU A 288 14.89 17.08 -22.33
C GLU A 288 14.32 18.51 -22.45
N ARG A 289 13.40 18.70 -23.39
CA ARG A 289 12.81 20.00 -23.71
C ARG A 289 11.54 19.87 -24.53
N ASP A 290 10.82 20.98 -24.68
CA ASP A 290 9.82 21.08 -25.73
C ASP A 290 10.45 20.90 -27.11
N PRO A 291 9.81 20.18 -28.04
CA PRO A 291 10.32 20.00 -29.42
C PRO A 291 10.17 21.30 -30.23
N ASP A 292 10.91 21.35 -31.34
CA ASP A 292 10.85 22.47 -32.28
C ASP A 292 9.62 22.38 -33.20
N GLY A 293 8.43 22.68 -32.63
CA GLY A 293 7.12 22.66 -33.29
C GLY A 293 6.05 21.95 -32.49
N PRO A 294 4.77 22.10 -32.90
CA PRO A 294 3.67 21.49 -32.22
C PRO A 294 3.74 19.97 -32.25
N TRP A 295 3.50 19.33 -31.12
CA TRP A 295 3.39 17.89 -31.02
C TRP A 295 1.92 17.45 -31.00
N ASP A 296 1.52 16.79 -32.10
CA ASP A 296 0.25 16.08 -32.20
C ASP A 296 0.44 14.64 -31.64
N PRO A 297 -0.14 14.31 -30.48
CA PRO A 297 0.06 13.00 -29.85
C PRO A 297 -0.76 11.90 -30.53
N GLU A 298 -1.85 12.21 -31.24
CA GLU A 298 -2.65 11.22 -31.95
C GLU A 298 -1.92 10.74 -33.21
N ALA A 299 -1.47 11.64 -34.07
CA ALA A 299 -0.69 11.31 -35.26
C ALA A 299 0.77 10.96 -34.91
N ASN A 300 1.23 11.29 -33.70
CA ASN A 300 2.62 11.23 -33.25
C ASN A 300 3.58 11.96 -34.19
N THR A 301 3.28 13.24 -34.45
CA THR A 301 4.09 14.09 -35.33
C THR A 301 4.54 15.36 -34.58
N ILE A 302 5.76 15.83 -34.92
CA ILE A 302 6.28 17.11 -34.44
C ILE A 302 6.41 18.03 -35.66
N GLY A 303 5.72 19.18 -35.65
CA GLY A 303 5.69 20.08 -36.79
C GLY A 303 5.18 19.41 -38.09
N GLY A 304 4.24 18.46 -37.95
CA GLY A 304 3.67 17.68 -39.03
C GLY A 304 4.60 16.57 -39.63
N LYS A 305 5.76 16.31 -38.99
CA LYS A 305 6.69 15.23 -39.41
C LYS A 305 6.60 14.07 -38.42
N PRO A 306 6.61 12.81 -38.88
CA PRO A 306 6.63 11.64 -38.01
C PRO A 306 7.78 11.69 -37.00
N VAL A 307 7.55 11.22 -35.80
CA VAL A 307 8.58 11.09 -34.77
C VAL A 307 9.51 9.93 -35.12
N GLU A 308 10.82 10.20 -35.19
CA GLU A 308 11.84 9.20 -35.54
C GLU A 308 12.44 8.55 -34.26
N GLU A 309 12.73 9.36 -33.22
CA GLU A 309 13.32 8.87 -31.98
C GLU A 309 12.27 8.86 -30.85
N THR A 310 12.08 7.67 -30.28
CA THR A 310 11.13 7.45 -29.18
C THR A 310 11.82 6.95 -27.91
N ILE A 311 11.10 6.95 -26.79
CA ILE A 311 11.58 6.40 -25.51
C ILE A 311 11.78 4.88 -25.56
N GLY A 312 11.21 4.18 -26.54
CA GLY A 312 11.34 2.74 -26.70
C GLY A 312 10.74 1.94 -25.57
N LEU A 313 11.45 0.90 -25.15
CA LEU A 313 10.95 -0.10 -24.18
C LEU A 313 11.43 0.11 -22.74
N VAL A 314 11.98 1.28 -22.41
CA VAL A 314 12.58 1.55 -21.08
C VAL A 314 11.61 1.26 -19.92
N ARG A 315 10.31 1.50 -20.11
CA ARG A 315 9.26 1.15 -19.14
C ARG A 315 9.25 -0.35 -18.84
N TYR A 316 9.33 -1.16 -19.85
CA TYR A 316 9.28 -2.62 -19.77
C TYR A 316 10.61 -3.25 -19.33
N GLU A 317 11.73 -2.57 -19.61
CA GLU A 317 13.05 -2.93 -19.06
C GLU A 317 13.07 -2.79 -17.54
N HIS A 318 12.56 -1.68 -16.99
CA HIS A 318 12.44 -1.49 -15.56
C HIS A 318 11.47 -2.51 -14.92
N TRP A 319 10.34 -2.78 -15.56
CA TRP A 319 9.38 -3.78 -15.04
C TRP A 319 9.98 -5.17 -14.97
N LEU A 320 10.65 -5.63 -16.04
CA LEU A 320 11.36 -6.92 -16.04
C LEU A 320 12.50 -6.96 -15.03
N ASN A 321 13.23 -5.86 -14.86
CA ASN A 321 14.29 -5.81 -13.84
C ASN A 321 13.74 -5.99 -12.44
N VAL A 322 12.57 -5.39 -12.12
CA VAL A 322 11.88 -5.57 -10.84
C VAL A 322 11.37 -7.01 -10.70
N PHE A 323 10.72 -7.55 -11.72
CA PHE A 323 10.27 -8.95 -11.72
C PHE A 323 11.41 -9.93 -11.45
N ARG A 324 12.54 -9.80 -12.16
CA ARG A 324 13.71 -10.66 -11.99
C ARG A 324 14.36 -10.50 -10.61
N ALA A 325 14.31 -9.29 -10.05
CA ALA A 325 14.75 -9.05 -8.68
C ALA A 325 13.87 -9.81 -7.68
N GLU A 326 12.54 -9.74 -7.85
CA GLU A 326 11.62 -10.51 -7.02
C GLU A 326 11.84 -12.03 -7.16
N GLN A 327 12.11 -12.54 -8.36
CA GLN A 327 12.45 -13.95 -8.56
C GLN A 327 13.70 -14.39 -7.79
N MET A 328 14.68 -13.51 -7.54
CA MET A 328 15.85 -13.85 -6.70
C MET A 328 15.46 -14.23 -5.29
N LEU A 329 14.28 -13.81 -4.81
CA LEU A 329 13.77 -14.12 -3.49
C LEU A 329 13.03 -15.45 -3.45
N ASP A 330 12.53 -15.97 -4.55
CA ASP A 330 11.68 -17.18 -4.63
C ASP A 330 12.28 -18.39 -3.89
N PRO A 331 13.59 -18.71 -3.99
CA PRO A 331 14.18 -19.85 -3.29
C PRO A 331 14.15 -19.76 -1.77
N TYR A 332 14.03 -18.55 -1.23
CA TYR A 332 14.00 -18.32 0.22
C TYR A 332 12.59 -18.42 0.82
N PHE A 333 11.57 -18.48 -0.02
CA PHE A 333 10.15 -18.56 0.38
C PHE A 333 9.47 -19.81 -0.21
N PRO A 334 9.85 -21.02 0.18
CA PRO A 334 9.33 -22.24 -0.45
C PRO A 334 7.80 -22.40 -0.31
N GLU A 335 7.19 -21.81 0.72
CA GLU A 335 5.73 -21.83 0.92
C GLU A 335 5.01 -20.72 0.13
N HIS A 336 5.72 -19.69 -0.32
CA HIS A 336 5.23 -18.56 -1.11
C HIS A 336 6.21 -18.25 -2.25
N PRO A 337 6.34 -19.15 -3.23
CA PRO A 337 7.45 -19.14 -4.19
C PRO A 337 7.34 -18.06 -5.27
N THR A 338 6.30 -17.26 -5.26
CA THR A 338 6.13 -16.15 -6.21
C THR A 338 5.98 -14.82 -5.49
N ALA A 339 6.32 -13.72 -6.15
CA ALA A 339 6.08 -12.38 -5.63
C ALA A 339 4.58 -12.13 -5.34
N LEU A 340 3.69 -12.70 -6.16
CA LEU A 340 2.25 -12.68 -5.92
C LEU A 340 1.88 -13.32 -4.59
N ALA A 341 2.35 -14.55 -4.34
CA ALA A 341 2.08 -15.27 -3.10
C ALA A 341 2.70 -14.55 -1.89
N ARG A 342 3.94 -14.04 -2.01
CA ARG A 342 4.56 -13.25 -0.93
C ARG A 342 3.77 -11.98 -0.64
N SER A 343 3.39 -11.25 -1.68
CA SER A 343 2.69 -9.97 -1.53
C SER A 343 1.29 -10.15 -0.95
N TRP A 344 0.53 -11.14 -1.42
CA TRP A 344 -0.87 -11.29 -1.05
C TRP A 344 -1.11 -12.30 0.07
N GLU A 345 -0.50 -13.47 0.01
CA GLU A 345 -0.75 -14.50 1.02
C GLU A 345 0.10 -14.32 2.27
N LEU A 346 1.38 -13.95 2.11
CA LEU A 346 2.28 -13.77 3.24
C LEU A 346 2.08 -12.41 3.91
N ASP A 347 2.15 -11.31 3.16
CA ASP A 347 2.14 -9.97 3.75
C ASP A 347 0.73 -9.50 4.08
N ARG A 348 -0.23 -9.74 3.17
CA ARG A 348 -1.61 -9.24 3.26
C ARG A 348 -2.63 -10.25 3.73
N GLU A 349 -2.24 -11.53 3.78
CA GLU A 349 -3.04 -12.63 4.30
C GLU A 349 -4.38 -12.82 3.55
N LEU A 350 -4.37 -12.55 2.25
CA LEU A 350 -5.46 -12.81 1.31
C LEU A 350 -4.95 -13.71 0.18
N PRO A 351 -5.63 -14.84 -0.15
CA PRO A 351 -5.27 -15.64 -1.33
C PRO A 351 -5.33 -14.82 -2.62
N VAL A 352 -4.41 -15.04 -3.55
CA VAL A 352 -4.33 -14.31 -4.83
C VAL A 352 -5.64 -14.44 -5.61
N GLU A 353 -6.21 -15.65 -5.66
CA GLU A 353 -7.47 -15.93 -6.33
C GLU A 353 -8.65 -15.16 -5.70
N ARG A 354 -8.60 -14.97 -4.38
CA ARG A 354 -9.60 -14.17 -3.66
C ARG A 354 -9.53 -12.70 -4.04
N VAL A 355 -8.31 -12.18 -4.19
CA VAL A 355 -8.09 -10.78 -4.64
C VAL A 355 -8.61 -10.60 -6.05
N GLU A 356 -8.23 -11.47 -6.99
CA GLU A 356 -8.72 -11.42 -8.37
C GLU A 356 -10.25 -11.52 -8.43
N GLN A 357 -10.85 -12.45 -7.67
CA GLN A 357 -12.29 -12.63 -7.62
C GLN A 357 -13.01 -11.34 -7.14
N ILE A 358 -12.52 -10.69 -6.09
CA ILE A 358 -13.08 -9.43 -5.59
C ILE A 358 -13.03 -8.34 -6.68
N LEU A 359 -11.90 -8.20 -7.37
CA LEU A 359 -11.75 -7.22 -8.45
C LEU A 359 -12.75 -7.49 -9.59
N VAL A 360 -12.88 -8.75 -10.00
CA VAL A 360 -13.83 -9.18 -11.05
C VAL A 360 -15.28 -9.00 -10.61
N ASP A 361 -15.64 -9.34 -9.37
CA ASP A 361 -17.00 -9.16 -8.84
C ASP A 361 -17.39 -7.67 -8.85
N LEU A 362 -16.46 -6.78 -8.49
CA LEU A 362 -16.71 -5.34 -8.55
C LEU A 362 -16.87 -4.85 -10.00
N LEU A 363 -16.03 -5.35 -10.92
CA LEU A 363 -16.10 -5.00 -12.34
C LEU A 363 -17.36 -5.60 -13.03
N LYS A 364 -17.94 -6.68 -12.52
CA LYS A 364 -19.20 -7.27 -12.98
C LYS A 364 -20.44 -6.77 -12.24
N ALA A 365 -20.27 -5.88 -11.25
CA ALA A 365 -21.37 -5.41 -10.42
C ALA A 365 -22.49 -4.77 -11.27
N PRO A 366 -23.75 -5.22 -11.19
CA PRO A 366 -24.86 -4.70 -12.01
C PRO A 366 -25.12 -3.20 -11.76
N VAL A 367 -24.81 -2.71 -10.56
CA VAL A 367 -24.99 -1.29 -10.16
C VAL A 367 -24.17 -0.33 -11.02
N ARG A 368 -23.11 -0.80 -11.70
CA ARG A 368 -22.28 0.01 -12.59
C ARG A 368 -23.04 0.65 -13.75
N ALA A 369 -24.01 -0.05 -14.30
CA ALA A 369 -24.85 0.50 -15.38
C ALA A 369 -25.57 1.78 -14.94
N LYS A 370 -26.17 1.78 -13.75
CA LYS A 370 -26.85 2.95 -13.17
C LYS A 370 -25.84 4.03 -12.76
N LEU A 371 -24.70 3.63 -12.24
CA LEU A 371 -23.62 4.52 -11.84
C LEU A 371 -23.07 5.30 -13.03
N TYR A 372 -22.84 4.63 -14.16
CA TYR A 372 -22.37 5.29 -15.39
C TYR A 372 -23.47 6.05 -16.13
N ALA A 373 -24.75 5.68 -15.96
CA ALA A 373 -25.87 6.51 -16.39
C ALA A 373 -25.89 7.85 -15.62
N LEU A 374 -25.73 7.81 -14.29
CA LEU A 374 -25.56 9.02 -13.48
C LEU A 374 -24.39 9.88 -13.99
N LEU A 375 -23.24 9.27 -14.25
CA LEU A 375 -22.07 9.99 -14.74
C LEU A 375 -22.33 10.64 -16.11
N SER A 376 -22.94 9.91 -17.05
CA SER A 376 -23.30 10.42 -18.38
C SER A 376 -24.29 11.59 -18.29
N ASP A 377 -25.31 11.48 -17.42
CA ASP A 377 -26.29 12.55 -17.21
C ASP A 377 -25.63 13.82 -16.61
N ARG A 378 -24.67 13.64 -15.68
CA ARG A 378 -23.92 14.77 -15.09
C ARG A 378 -22.99 15.45 -16.08
N LEU A 379 -22.47 14.72 -17.04
CA LEU A 379 -21.61 15.26 -18.11
C LEU A 379 -22.44 15.76 -19.32
N GLU A 380 -23.75 15.52 -19.33
CA GLU A 380 -24.70 15.90 -20.41
C GLU A 380 -24.25 15.39 -21.80
N ARG A 381 -23.55 14.24 -21.83
CA ARG A 381 -23.05 13.61 -23.04
C ARG A 381 -22.77 12.12 -22.85
N PRO A 382 -22.67 11.32 -23.94
CA PRO A 382 -22.12 9.97 -23.87
C PRO A 382 -20.72 9.97 -23.25
N LEU A 383 -20.41 8.90 -22.51
CA LEU A 383 -19.09 8.74 -21.89
C LEU A 383 -18.03 8.38 -22.94
N GLU A 384 -16.82 8.88 -22.73
CA GLU A 384 -15.63 8.56 -23.50
C GLU A 384 -14.59 7.85 -22.61
N PRO A 385 -13.56 7.17 -23.14
CA PRO A 385 -12.62 6.40 -22.33
C PRO A 385 -11.99 7.16 -21.17
N HIS A 386 -11.65 8.44 -21.35
CA HIS A 386 -11.07 9.27 -20.29
C HIS A 386 -12.02 9.53 -19.10
N ASP A 387 -13.32 9.39 -19.29
CA ASP A 387 -14.31 9.57 -18.22
C ASP A 387 -14.22 8.46 -17.16
N VAL A 388 -13.50 7.36 -17.41
CA VAL A 388 -13.18 6.37 -16.39
C VAL A 388 -12.49 6.99 -15.16
N TYR A 389 -11.79 8.11 -15.33
CA TYR A 389 -11.15 8.85 -14.25
C TYR A 389 -12.07 9.82 -13.52
N CYS A 390 -13.27 10.07 -14.03
CA CYS A 390 -14.23 10.99 -13.42
C CYS A 390 -14.92 10.31 -12.22
N SER A 391 -14.54 10.71 -11.03
CA SER A 391 -15.23 10.27 -9.80
C SER A 391 -16.02 11.39 -9.11
N ASN A 392 -15.84 12.66 -9.52
CA ASN A 392 -16.52 13.80 -8.95
C ASN A 392 -17.79 14.08 -9.74
N VAL A 393 -18.90 13.46 -9.33
CA VAL A 393 -20.20 13.58 -10.01
C VAL A 393 -21.16 14.58 -9.37
N PHE A 394 -20.77 15.18 -8.24
CA PHE A 394 -21.56 16.18 -7.52
C PHE A 394 -20.88 17.54 -7.57
N GLU A 395 -21.68 18.59 -7.70
CA GLU A 395 -21.17 19.94 -7.67
C GLU A 395 -20.54 20.27 -6.31
N ARG A 396 -19.29 20.67 -6.32
CA ARG A 396 -18.52 20.99 -5.11
C ARG A 396 -18.70 22.45 -4.70
N ALA A 397 -18.63 22.71 -3.41
CA ALA A 397 -18.47 24.07 -2.91
C ALA A 397 -17.15 24.68 -3.45
N PRO A 398 -17.14 26.00 -3.77
CA PRO A 398 -15.93 26.68 -4.22
C PRO A 398 -14.75 26.51 -3.26
N ALA A 399 -13.56 26.33 -3.80
CA ALA A 399 -12.35 26.12 -3.01
C ALA A 399 -12.10 27.27 -2.02
N GLU A 400 -12.38 28.50 -2.42
CA GLU A 400 -12.23 29.70 -1.60
C GLU A 400 -13.17 29.69 -0.39
N GLU A 401 -14.39 29.16 -0.54
CA GLU A 401 -15.35 29.02 0.56
C GLU A 401 -14.86 27.96 1.56
N LEU A 402 -14.37 26.82 1.06
CA LEU A 402 -13.81 25.74 1.88
C LEU A 402 -12.57 26.22 2.64
N ASP A 403 -11.66 26.92 1.97
CA ASP A 403 -10.46 27.49 2.57
C ASP A 403 -10.79 28.55 3.63
N ALA A 404 -11.74 29.41 3.36
CA ALA A 404 -12.21 30.42 4.32
C ALA A 404 -12.84 29.78 5.58
N ALA A 405 -13.59 28.69 5.42
CA ALA A 405 -14.16 27.96 6.55
C ALA A 405 -13.08 27.32 7.43
N VAL A 406 -12.05 26.73 6.83
CA VAL A 406 -10.90 26.21 7.57
C VAL A 406 -10.17 27.33 8.29
N ALA A 407 -9.83 28.42 7.60
CA ALA A 407 -9.12 29.56 8.18
C ALA A 407 -9.87 30.22 9.35
N LYS A 408 -11.20 30.20 9.33
CA LYS A 408 -12.03 30.69 10.43
C LYS A 408 -11.91 29.82 11.70
N ARG A 409 -11.65 28.54 11.55
CA ARG A 409 -11.58 27.60 12.67
C ARG A 409 -10.14 27.29 13.08
N PHE A 410 -9.23 27.13 12.12
CA PHE A 410 -7.84 26.72 12.32
C PHE A 410 -6.90 27.71 11.61
N THR A 411 -6.09 28.40 12.38
CA THR A 411 -5.15 29.40 11.85
C THR A 411 -3.80 28.82 11.46
N SER A 412 -3.45 27.66 12.04
CA SER A 412 -2.19 26.95 11.79
C SER A 412 -2.29 25.47 12.19
N ILE A 413 -1.24 24.70 11.95
CA ILE A 413 -1.08 23.31 12.40
C ILE A 413 -1.07 23.26 13.94
N GLU A 414 -0.38 24.18 14.58
CA GLU A 414 -0.29 24.29 16.06
C GLU A 414 -1.67 24.62 16.67
N ASP A 415 -2.43 25.48 16.01
CA ASP A 415 -3.79 25.80 16.43
C ASP A 415 -4.70 24.57 16.31
N PHE A 416 -4.59 23.78 15.22
CA PHE A 416 -5.27 22.48 15.09
C PHE A 416 -4.85 21.54 16.24
N ALA A 417 -3.57 21.40 16.51
CA ALA A 417 -3.04 20.56 17.58
C ALA A 417 -3.59 20.96 18.95
N SER A 418 -3.67 22.27 19.22
CA SER A 418 -4.22 22.80 20.50
C SER A 418 -5.72 22.50 20.67
N LYS A 419 -6.47 22.37 19.56
CA LYS A 419 -7.89 22.06 19.51
C LYS A 419 -8.20 20.57 19.40
N LEU A 420 -7.17 19.71 19.36
CA LEU A 420 -7.34 18.26 19.24
C LEU A 420 -8.32 17.66 20.24
N PRO A 421 -8.34 18.03 21.53
CA PRO A 421 -9.35 17.51 22.48
C PRO A 421 -10.79 17.82 22.06
N THR A 422 -11.02 19.03 21.54
CA THR A 422 -12.34 19.45 21.07
C THR A 422 -12.72 18.71 19.79
N ILE A 423 -11.80 18.56 18.84
CA ILE A 423 -12.01 17.81 17.60
C ILE A 423 -12.40 16.37 17.90
N LEU A 424 -11.67 15.71 18.81
CA LEU A 424 -11.93 14.31 19.20
C LEU A 424 -13.32 14.14 19.83
N ARG A 425 -13.76 15.07 20.68
CA ARG A 425 -15.12 15.05 21.23
C ARG A 425 -16.17 15.25 20.12
N GLU A 426 -15.94 16.19 19.22
CA GLU A 426 -16.87 16.47 18.15
C GLU A 426 -16.97 15.32 17.12
N VAL A 427 -15.93 14.49 16.94
CA VAL A 427 -16.03 13.27 16.12
C VAL A 427 -16.66 12.10 16.89
N GLY A 428 -16.95 12.27 18.19
CA GLY A 428 -17.77 11.36 18.98
C GLY A 428 -17.07 10.63 20.12
N PHE A 429 -15.78 10.89 20.39
CA PHE A 429 -15.09 10.27 21.54
C PHE A 429 -15.58 10.84 22.86
N SER A 430 -15.61 9.98 23.90
CA SER A 430 -15.87 10.40 25.27
C SER A 430 -14.80 11.38 25.77
N ASP A 431 -15.11 12.17 26.79
CA ASP A 431 -14.11 13.05 27.43
C ASP A 431 -12.84 12.29 27.83
N ALA A 432 -13.01 11.11 28.44
CA ALA A 432 -11.89 10.27 28.87
C ALA A 432 -11.02 9.76 27.69
N ASP A 433 -11.65 9.33 26.59
CA ASP A 433 -10.90 8.85 25.42
C ASP A 433 -10.26 10.02 24.65
N ALA A 434 -10.94 11.16 24.55
CA ALA A 434 -10.38 12.36 23.92
C ALA A 434 -9.16 12.88 24.69
N ASP A 435 -9.22 12.95 26.01
CA ASP A 435 -8.10 13.35 26.87
C ASP A 435 -6.95 12.32 26.78
N TRP A 436 -7.27 11.02 26.77
CA TRP A 436 -6.29 9.96 26.62
C TRP A 436 -5.56 10.01 25.26
N LEU A 437 -6.30 10.23 24.16
CA LEU A 437 -5.74 10.38 22.82
C LEU A 437 -4.88 11.64 22.72
N THR A 438 -5.39 12.78 23.23
CA THR A 438 -4.66 14.06 23.21
C THR A 438 -3.32 13.98 23.94
N GLY A 439 -3.27 13.24 25.06
CA GLY A 439 -2.02 13.01 25.78
C GLY A 439 -1.01 12.13 25.05
N ARG A 440 -1.37 11.54 23.91
CA ARG A 440 -0.53 10.61 23.14
C ARG A 440 -0.23 11.10 21.73
N ILE A 441 -1.20 11.65 21.03
CA ILE A 441 -1.02 12.09 19.64
C ILE A 441 -0.18 13.36 19.60
N ARG A 442 0.97 13.31 18.94
CA ARG A 442 1.77 14.49 18.61
C ARG A 442 1.43 14.91 17.20
N VAL A 443 1.25 16.21 16.96
CA VAL A 443 1.00 16.79 15.64
C VAL A 443 2.18 17.66 15.28
N GLU A 444 2.80 17.42 14.13
CA GLU A 444 3.96 18.15 13.64
C GLU A 444 3.81 18.55 12.18
N HIS A 445 4.52 19.61 11.77
CA HIS A 445 4.59 20.07 10.39
C HIS A 445 5.62 19.23 9.63
N SER A 446 5.21 18.54 8.56
CA SER A 446 6.12 17.79 7.68
C SER A 446 6.69 18.63 6.56
N ARG A 447 7.94 18.33 6.15
CA ARG A 447 8.59 18.97 5.00
C ARG A 447 7.90 18.61 3.68
N ASP A 448 7.60 17.34 3.48
CA ASP A 448 7.22 16.82 2.17
C ASP A 448 5.75 16.40 2.09
N ALA A 449 5.32 15.42 2.87
CA ALA A 449 3.99 14.85 2.81
C ALA A 449 3.40 14.65 4.20
N GLY A 450 2.07 14.69 4.31
CA GLY A 450 1.39 14.24 5.52
C GLY A 450 1.50 12.72 5.66
N HIS A 451 1.70 12.27 6.88
CA HIS A 451 1.74 10.85 7.24
C HIS A 451 1.56 10.67 8.75
N CYS A 452 1.20 9.46 9.15
CA CYS A 452 1.19 9.09 10.56
C CYS A 452 2.21 8.00 10.84
N SER A 453 3.11 8.25 11.79
CA SER A 453 4.05 7.24 12.29
C SER A 453 3.49 6.58 13.56
N PRO A 454 3.03 5.30 13.48
CA PRO A 454 2.47 4.59 14.62
C PRO A 454 3.54 4.29 15.68
N PRO A 455 3.15 4.21 16.99
CA PRO A 455 4.07 3.93 18.07
C PRO A 455 4.60 2.50 18.01
N GLY A 456 5.85 2.33 18.43
CA GLY A 456 6.47 1.00 18.58
C GLY A 456 5.96 0.24 19.80
N LEU A 457 5.66 0.95 20.89
CA LEU A 457 5.25 0.41 22.19
C LEU A 457 4.09 1.23 22.78
N PRO A 458 3.29 0.64 23.70
CA PRO A 458 2.12 1.31 24.27
C PRO A 458 2.41 2.60 25.06
N GLU A 459 3.61 2.76 25.60
CA GLU A 459 4.03 3.96 26.33
C GLU A 459 4.33 5.16 25.44
N TYR A 460 4.57 4.95 24.15
CA TYR A 460 4.75 6.00 23.16
C TYR A 460 3.42 6.34 22.49
N GLY A 461 3.40 7.48 21.81
CA GLY A 461 2.23 7.93 21.05
C GLY A 461 2.50 8.00 19.54
N PRO A 462 1.46 7.98 18.73
CA PRO A 462 1.62 8.23 17.30
C PRO A 462 2.06 9.66 17.02
N LEU A 463 2.83 9.81 15.93
CA LEU A 463 3.24 11.09 15.39
C LEU A 463 2.42 11.36 14.11
N LEU A 464 1.54 12.36 14.18
CA LEU A 464 0.77 12.86 13.05
C LEU A 464 1.56 14.00 12.41
N CYS A 465 2.06 13.78 11.21
CA CYS A 465 2.71 14.78 10.38
C CYS A 465 1.76 15.31 9.32
N THR A 466 1.68 16.62 9.15
CA THR A 466 0.85 17.26 8.12
C THR A 466 1.61 18.39 7.42
N THR A 467 1.13 18.80 6.24
CA THR A 467 1.80 19.79 5.40
C THR A 467 0.94 21.03 5.17
N LEU A 468 1.59 22.13 4.88
CA LEU A 468 0.95 23.34 4.38
C LEU A 468 0.86 23.29 2.84
N GLN A 469 -0.30 23.56 2.29
CA GLN A 469 -0.47 23.73 0.85
C GLN A 469 -0.25 25.19 0.46
N ARG A 470 0.77 25.46 -0.36
CA ARG A 470 1.20 26.82 -0.72
C ARG A 470 1.45 27.72 0.51
N GLY A 471 2.06 27.15 1.55
CA GLY A 471 2.36 27.86 2.79
C GLY A 471 1.15 28.18 3.67
N ARG A 472 -0.02 27.57 3.44
CA ARG A 472 -1.26 27.79 4.21
C ARG A 472 -1.86 26.50 4.70
N PHE A 473 -2.46 26.54 5.87
CA PHE A 473 -3.31 25.47 6.39
C PHE A 473 -4.73 25.65 5.80
N ASN A 474 -4.87 25.23 4.54
CA ASN A 474 -6.10 25.34 3.76
C ASN A 474 -6.94 24.06 3.85
N PHE A 475 -8.06 23.96 3.12
CA PHE A 475 -8.95 22.81 3.15
C PHE A 475 -8.26 21.51 2.70
N ALA A 476 -7.31 21.56 1.77
CA ALA A 476 -6.56 20.40 1.34
C ALA A 476 -5.60 19.92 2.43
N SER A 477 -4.82 20.84 3.08
CA SER A 477 -3.97 20.50 4.23
C SER A 477 -4.78 19.93 5.39
N TYR A 478 -5.92 20.54 5.69
CA TYR A 478 -6.86 20.08 6.70
C TYR A 478 -7.42 18.69 6.39
N GLY A 479 -7.76 18.44 5.13
CA GLY A 479 -8.23 17.12 4.68
C GLY A 479 -7.21 16.02 4.92
N THR A 480 -5.95 16.29 4.58
CA THR A 480 -4.81 15.43 4.90
C THR A 480 -4.68 15.20 6.41
N THR A 481 -4.72 16.29 7.19
CA THR A 481 -4.59 16.20 8.65
C THR A 481 -5.70 15.33 9.27
N MET A 482 -6.92 15.39 8.76
CA MET A 482 -8.03 14.55 9.24
C MET A 482 -7.87 13.08 8.84
N HIS A 483 -7.26 12.80 7.70
CA HIS A 483 -6.89 11.45 7.30
C HIS A 483 -5.80 10.88 8.23
N GLU A 484 -4.72 11.64 8.45
CA GLU A 484 -3.65 11.22 9.35
C GLU A 484 -4.12 11.11 10.82
N LEU A 485 -5.12 11.90 11.21
CA LEU A 485 -5.78 11.75 12.51
C LEU A 485 -6.47 10.39 12.64
N GLY A 486 -7.06 9.86 11.57
CA GLY A 486 -7.65 8.53 11.54
C GLY A 486 -6.60 7.45 11.85
N HIS A 487 -5.44 7.49 11.19
CA HIS A 487 -4.30 6.62 11.48
C HIS A 487 -3.79 6.78 12.92
N ALA A 488 -3.68 8.02 13.41
CA ALA A 488 -3.18 8.29 14.74
C ALA A 488 -4.12 7.74 15.82
N VAL A 489 -5.42 7.90 15.66
CA VAL A 489 -6.42 7.35 16.56
C VAL A 489 -6.40 5.83 16.54
N GLU A 490 -6.41 5.23 15.34
CA GLU A 490 -6.32 3.76 15.21
C GLU A 490 -5.08 3.24 15.92
N SER A 491 -3.90 3.73 15.57
CA SER A 491 -2.63 3.20 16.10
C SER A 491 -2.48 3.45 17.61
N ALA A 492 -3.01 4.54 18.13
CA ALA A 492 -3.06 4.75 19.59
C ALA A 492 -3.85 3.64 20.27
N PHE A 493 -5.04 3.29 19.77
CA PHE A 493 -5.87 2.23 20.35
C PHE A 493 -5.35 0.83 20.05
N SER A 494 -4.98 0.53 18.81
CA SER A 494 -4.55 -0.81 18.40
C SER A 494 -3.21 -1.23 19.01
N VAL A 495 -2.34 -0.28 19.34
CA VAL A 495 -1.10 -0.55 20.10
C VAL A 495 -1.36 -0.47 21.59
N GLY A 496 -2.07 0.55 22.07
CA GLY A 496 -2.28 0.80 23.49
C GLY A 496 -3.29 -0.14 24.16
N ARG A 497 -4.23 -0.72 23.42
CA ARG A 497 -5.30 -1.62 23.92
C ARG A 497 -5.31 -2.98 23.23
N ALA A 498 -4.23 -3.35 22.52
CA ALA A 498 -4.09 -4.68 21.95
C ALA A 498 -4.24 -5.78 23.02
N PRO A 499 -4.87 -6.93 22.74
CA PRO A 499 -4.98 -8.04 23.69
C PRO A 499 -3.62 -8.53 24.19
N ARG A 500 -2.62 -8.49 23.35
CA ARG A 500 -1.21 -8.82 23.61
C ARG A 500 -0.29 -7.99 22.69
N PRO A 501 0.95 -7.66 23.09
CA PRO A 501 1.87 -6.84 22.30
C PRO A 501 2.18 -7.37 20.88
N ALA A 502 2.20 -8.70 20.70
CA ALA A 502 2.39 -9.31 19.37
C ALA A 502 1.17 -9.18 18.44
N LEU A 503 0.00 -8.83 18.99
CA LEU A 503 -1.25 -8.64 18.25
C LEU A 503 -1.56 -7.17 17.99
N LYS A 504 -0.61 -6.25 18.19
CA LYS A 504 -0.82 -4.84 17.92
C LYS A 504 -1.12 -4.56 16.44
N GLY A 505 -1.96 -3.56 16.19
CA GLY A 505 -2.35 -3.13 14.86
C GLY A 505 -3.63 -3.78 14.35
N VAL A 506 -4.06 -3.32 13.17
CA VAL A 506 -5.14 -3.89 12.37
C VAL A 506 -4.56 -4.69 11.19
N PRO A 507 -5.34 -5.51 10.47
CA PRO A 507 -4.86 -6.19 9.27
C PRO A 507 -4.30 -5.21 8.24
N GLY A 508 -3.10 -5.48 7.71
CA GLY A 508 -2.30 -4.59 6.90
C GLY A 508 -3.07 -3.83 5.82
N SER A 509 -3.12 -4.37 4.63
CA SER A 509 -3.55 -3.67 3.42
C SER A 509 -5.02 -3.30 3.30
N CYS A 510 -5.94 -4.04 3.92
CA CYS A 510 -7.37 -3.73 3.77
C CYS A 510 -7.90 -2.77 4.84
N ALA A 511 -7.38 -2.83 6.07
CA ALA A 511 -7.92 -2.04 7.18
C ALA A 511 -7.18 -0.72 7.43
N VAL A 512 -5.88 -0.63 7.16
CA VAL A 512 -5.07 0.56 7.49
C VAL A 512 -5.61 1.82 6.82
N GLU A 513 -5.82 1.81 5.50
CA GLU A 513 -6.38 2.98 4.81
C GLU A 513 -7.89 3.17 5.08
N ALA A 514 -8.61 2.08 5.35
CA ALA A 514 -10.01 2.17 5.74
C ALA A 514 -10.19 2.95 7.04
N VAL A 515 -9.38 2.64 8.06
CA VAL A 515 -9.48 3.32 9.37
C VAL A 515 -9.05 4.78 9.32
N ALA A 516 -8.11 5.14 8.43
CA ALA A 516 -7.72 6.53 8.19
C ALA A 516 -8.89 7.37 7.65
N ASN A 517 -9.71 6.76 6.81
CA ASN A 517 -10.81 7.46 6.15
C ASN A 517 -12.12 7.50 6.94
N VAL A 518 -12.19 6.92 8.14
CA VAL A 518 -13.44 6.90 8.95
C VAL A 518 -13.91 8.28 9.41
N PHE A 519 -13.04 9.29 9.40
CA PHE A 519 -13.37 10.67 9.77
C PHE A 519 -13.52 11.60 8.57
N CYS A 520 -13.47 11.09 7.33
CA CYS A 520 -13.54 11.93 6.13
C CYS A 520 -14.85 12.72 6.01
N ASP A 521 -15.97 12.17 6.48
CA ASP A 521 -17.25 12.88 6.56
C ASP A 521 -17.24 13.98 7.63
N ALA A 522 -16.60 13.72 8.77
CA ALA A 522 -16.56 14.67 9.88
C ALA A 522 -15.83 15.97 9.54
N ARG A 523 -14.85 15.93 8.62
CA ARG A 523 -14.08 17.13 8.24
C ARG A 523 -14.95 18.29 7.75
N TYR A 524 -16.04 18.01 7.02
CA TYR A 524 -16.95 19.02 6.52
C TYR A 524 -17.80 19.61 7.65
N ARG A 525 -18.35 18.74 8.49
CA ARG A 525 -19.16 19.13 9.63
C ARG A 525 -18.36 19.97 10.64
N LEU A 526 -17.11 19.60 10.89
CA LEU A 526 -16.23 20.29 11.83
C LEU A 526 -15.92 21.73 11.44
N VAL A 527 -15.92 22.08 10.16
CA VAL A 527 -15.70 23.45 9.66
C VAL A 527 -16.99 24.13 9.18
N ASN A 528 -18.14 23.48 9.42
CA ASN A 528 -19.47 24.03 9.10
C ASN A 528 -19.70 24.29 7.60
N VAL A 529 -19.19 23.42 6.75
CA VAL A 529 -19.41 23.46 5.30
C VAL A 529 -20.11 22.20 4.80
N LYS A 530 -20.82 22.32 3.70
CA LYS A 530 -21.38 21.19 2.96
C LYS A 530 -20.34 20.61 2.00
N LEU A 531 -20.37 19.30 1.80
CA LEU A 531 -19.52 18.62 0.82
C LEU A 531 -19.91 19.05 -0.61
N SER A 532 -21.19 19.25 -0.85
CA SER A 532 -21.76 19.62 -2.14
C SER A 532 -22.81 20.71 -1.98
N THR A 533 -23.07 21.45 -3.03
CA THR A 533 -24.19 22.39 -3.15
C THR A 533 -25.54 21.65 -3.23
N GLU A 534 -25.52 20.36 -3.57
CA GLU A 534 -26.70 19.49 -3.68
C GLU A 534 -27.19 19.02 -2.30
N ASN A 535 -28.49 18.74 -2.21
CA ASN A 535 -29.10 18.22 -0.98
C ASN A 535 -28.94 16.69 -0.88
N ILE A 536 -27.71 16.24 -0.70
CA ILE A 536 -27.33 14.83 -0.50
C ILE A 536 -26.48 14.70 0.76
N GLU A 537 -26.69 13.64 1.52
CA GLU A 537 -25.90 13.38 2.71
C GLU A 537 -24.43 13.10 2.34
N PRO A 538 -23.45 13.65 3.09
CA PRO A 538 -22.02 13.49 2.77
C PRO A 538 -21.57 12.04 2.59
N LEU A 539 -22.04 11.13 3.45
CA LEU A 539 -21.70 9.71 3.34
C LEU A 539 -22.29 9.06 2.08
N ASP A 540 -23.50 9.45 1.68
CA ASP A 540 -24.15 8.94 0.48
C ASP A 540 -23.43 9.45 -0.80
N GLN A 541 -23.03 10.72 -0.82
CA GLN A 541 -22.17 11.25 -1.87
C GLN A 541 -20.84 10.50 -1.96
N MET A 542 -20.15 10.34 -0.82
CA MET A 542 -18.88 9.61 -0.76
C MET A 542 -19.03 8.15 -1.21
N THR A 543 -20.18 7.51 -0.96
CA THR A 543 -20.45 6.13 -1.42
C THR A 543 -20.42 6.06 -2.95
N ILE A 544 -21.10 6.99 -3.65
CA ILE A 544 -21.10 7.03 -5.13
C ILE A 544 -19.68 7.27 -5.67
N GLU A 545 -19.02 8.30 -5.15
CA GLU A 545 -17.67 8.68 -5.61
C GLU A 545 -16.62 7.57 -5.33
N SER A 546 -16.72 6.92 -4.17
CA SER A 546 -15.86 5.79 -3.84
C SER A 546 -16.12 4.57 -4.73
N MET A 547 -17.38 4.32 -5.14
CA MET A 547 -17.71 3.23 -6.07
C MET A 547 -17.10 3.52 -7.45
N LEU A 548 -17.23 4.75 -7.97
CA LEU A 548 -16.59 5.14 -9.23
C LEU A 548 -15.07 4.94 -9.18
N ALA A 549 -14.43 5.42 -8.11
CA ALA A 549 -12.99 5.28 -7.92
C ALA A 549 -12.55 3.81 -7.77
N SER A 550 -13.33 2.99 -7.07
CA SER A 550 -13.04 1.57 -6.91
C SER A 550 -13.20 0.79 -8.23
N CYS A 551 -14.24 1.08 -9.02
CA CYS A 551 -14.41 0.50 -10.35
C CYS A 551 -13.27 0.90 -11.29
N GLN A 552 -12.87 2.17 -11.28
CA GLN A 552 -11.73 2.66 -12.05
C GLN A 552 -10.44 1.93 -11.68
N MET A 553 -10.15 1.79 -10.38
CA MET A 553 -8.90 1.17 -9.90
C MET A 553 -8.86 -0.34 -10.10
N SER A 554 -10.02 -1.01 -10.15
CA SER A 554 -10.08 -2.47 -10.31
C SER A 554 -9.53 -2.94 -11.65
N GLY A 555 -9.66 -2.15 -12.73
CA GLY A 555 -9.08 -2.48 -14.04
C GLY A 555 -7.55 -2.59 -14.00
N PRO A 556 -6.83 -1.53 -13.64
CA PRO A 556 -5.37 -1.55 -13.45
C PRO A 556 -4.88 -2.59 -12.43
N ALA A 557 -5.61 -2.78 -11.33
CA ALA A 557 -5.26 -3.78 -10.33
C ALA A 557 -5.37 -5.22 -10.88
N LEU A 558 -6.41 -5.50 -11.65
CA LEU A 558 -6.59 -6.78 -12.32
C LEU A 558 -5.52 -7.02 -13.39
N LEU A 559 -5.17 -5.97 -14.16
CA LEU A 559 -4.07 -6.03 -15.11
C LEU A 559 -2.76 -6.38 -14.39
N GLU A 560 -2.45 -5.71 -13.29
CA GLU A 560 -1.23 -5.96 -12.53
C GLU A 560 -1.13 -7.42 -12.09
N VAL A 561 -2.19 -7.99 -11.50
CA VAL A 561 -2.22 -9.42 -11.11
C VAL A 561 -1.97 -10.33 -12.31
N ARG A 562 -2.69 -10.12 -13.43
CA ARG A 562 -2.58 -10.96 -14.64
C ARG A 562 -1.22 -10.85 -15.33
N VAL A 563 -0.62 -9.65 -15.36
CA VAL A 563 0.73 -9.47 -15.91
C VAL A 563 1.77 -10.19 -15.05
N TRP A 564 1.65 -10.15 -13.72
CA TRP A 564 2.56 -10.88 -12.85
C TRP A 564 2.39 -12.40 -12.96
N GLN A 565 1.17 -12.91 -13.16
CA GLN A 565 0.92 -14.31 -13.48
C GLN A 565 1.60 -14.68 -14.82
N TRP A 566 1.37 -13.87 -15.87
CA TRP A 566 1.99 -14.05 -17.16
C TRP A 566 3.53 -14.06 -17.10
N LEU A 567 4.14 -13.18 -16.30
CA LEU A 567 5.59 -13.12 -16.13
C LEU A 567 6.16 -14.40 -15.50
N TYR A 568 5.46 -15.02 -14.54
CA TYR A 568 5.86 -16.30 -13.97
C TYR A 568 5.73 -17.46 -14.97
N ASP A 569 4.79 -17.38 -15.90
CA ASP A 569 4.66 -18.34 -17.01
C ASP A 569 5.70 -18.09 -18.12
N HIS A 570 6.26 -16.87 -18.20
CA HIS A 570 7.23 -16.44 -19.21
C HIS A 570 8.48 -15.78 -18.58
N PRO A 571 9.26 -16.51 -17.75
CA PRO A 571 10.35 -15.91 -16.97
C PRO A 571 11.49 -15.32 -17.82
N ASP A 572 11.66 -15.82 -19.05
CA ASP A 572 12.68 -15.37 -19.98
C ASP A 572 12.20 -14.28 -20.95
N ALA A 573 11.00 -13.72 -20.72
CA ALA A 573 10.41 -12.71 -21.60
C ALA A 573 11.34 -11.52 -21.86
N THR A 574 11.30 -11.00 -23.06
CA THR A 574 11.95 -9.75 -23.44
C THR A 574 11.07 -8.54 -23.12
N PRO A 575 11.63 -7.32 -23.10
CA PRO A 575 10.84 -6.11 -22.92
C PRO A 575 9.74 -5.93 -23.97
N ALA A 576 9.98 -6.39 -25.22
CA ALA A 576 8.99 -6.32 -26.29
C ALA A 576 7.82 -7.29 -26.06
N GLU A 577 8.11 -8.53 -25.68
CA GLU A 577 7.07 -9.53 -25.36
C GLU A 577 6.25 -9.09 -24.13
N LEU A 578 6.88 -8.53 -23.11
CA LEU A 578 6.15 -7.98 -21.96
C LEU A 578 5.25 -6.81 -22.38
N ARG A 579 5.74 -5.88 -23.22
CA ARG A 579 4.89 -4.80 -23.75
C ARG A 579 3.67 -5.36 -24.44
N ASP A 580 3.86 -6.30 -25.36
CA ASP A 580 2.78 -6.85 -26.15
C ASP A 580 1.75 -7.57 -25.27
N ALA A 581 2.20 -8.35 -24.28
CA ALA A 581 1.33 -8.98 -23.30
C ALA A 581 0.55 -7.95 -22.45
N VAL A 582 1.21 -6.88 -21.99
CA VAL A 582 0.54 -5.82 -21.22
C VAL A 582 -0.54 -5.13 -22.06
N LEU A 583 -0.27 -4.84 -23.33
CA LEU A 583 -1.25 -4.21 -24.22
C LEU A 583 -2.44 -5.14 -24.51
N GLU A 584 -2.19 -6.43 -24.73
CA GLU A 584 -3.23 -7.44 -24.94
C GLU A 584 -4.12 -7.59 -23.69
N ILE A 585 -3.52 -7.79 -22.51
CA ILE A 585 -4.26 -7.92 -21.24
C ILE A 585 -5.06 -6.64 -20.96
N ALA A 586 -4.50 -5.45 -21.23
CA ALA A 586 -5.19 -4.17 -21.03
C ALA A 586 -6.40 -4.04 -21.96
N ALA A 587 -6.26 -4.44 -23.24
CA ALA A 587 -7.34 -4.41 -24.22
C ALA A 587 -8.46 -5.37 -23.83
N ASP A 588 -8.13 -6.59 -23.38
CA ASP A 588 -9.11 -7.60 -22.96
C ASP A 588 -9.90 -7.13 -21.74
N ILE A 589 -9.23 -6.59 -20.71
CA ILE A 589 -9.88 -6.03 -19.52
C ILE A 589 -10.81 -4.89 -19.90
N TRP A 590 -10.35 -3.98 -20.76
CA TRP A 590 -11.18 -2.88 -21.22
C TRP A 590 -12.41 -3.36 -21.96
N LYS A 591 -12.24 -4.23 -22.93
CA LYS A 591 -13.31 -4.80 -23.77
C LYS A 591 -14.37 -5.52 -22.93
N GLU A 592 -13.94 -6.31 -21.94
CA GLU A 592 -14.88 -7.05 -21.08
C GLU A 592 -15.63 -6.14 -20.12
N PHE A 593 -14.97 -5.14 -19.50
CA PHE A 593 -15.52 -4.46 -18.35
C PHE A 593 -15.86 -2.98 -18.54
N PHE A 594 -15.26 -2.30 -19.52
CA PHE A 594 -15.39 -0.83 -19.65
C PHE A 594 -15.97 -0.40 -20.99
N GLU A 595 -15.64 -1.07 -22.08
CA GLU A 595 -16.11 -0.73 -23.43
C GLU A 595 -17.64 -0.60 -23.54
N PRO A 596 -18.48 -1.42 -22.87
CA PRO A 596 -19.93 -1.26 -22.90
C PRO A 596 -20.45 0.09 -22.41
N TYR A 597 -19.66 0.83 -21.64
CA TYR A 597 -20.03 2.12 -21.04
C TYR A 597 -19.28 3.29 -21.65
N PHE A 598 -17.99 3.13 -21.96
CA PHE A 598 -17.06 4.20 -22.35
C PHE A 598 -16.65 4.13 -23.82
N GLY A 599 -17.10 3.13 -24.57
CA GLY A 599 -16.65 2.86 -25.92
C GLY A 599 -15.23 2.26 -25.98
N PRO A 600 -14.70 2.03 -27.21
CA PRO A 600 -13.38 1.40 -27.39
C PRO A 600 -12.26 2.28 -26.81
N ASP A 601 -11.24 1.64 -26.22
CA ASP A 601 -10.08 2.31 -25.66
C ASP A 601 -8.87 2.25 -26.61
N PRO A 602 -8.58 3.31 -27.36
CA PRO A 602 -7.39 3.38 -28.17
C PRO A 602 -6.12 3.72 -27.35
N TYR A 603 -6.23 3.92 -26.03
CA TYR A 603 -5.19 4.48 -25.17
C TYR A 603 -4.55 3.46 -24.22
N TYR A 604 -5.08 2.26 -24.13
CA TYR A 604 -4.66 1.21 -23.18
C TYR A 604 -4.72 1.68 -21.71
N LEU A 605 -5.81 2.33 -21.31
CA LEU A 605 -5.94 2.97 -20.00
C LEU A 605 -5.73 2.06 -18.78
N PRO A 606 -6.10 0.74 -18.79
CA PRO A 606 -5.74 -0.13 -17.68
C PRO A 606 -4.23 -0.22 -17.43
N ALA A 607 -3.39 -0.02 -18.45
CA ALA A 607 -1.94 -0.05 -18.35
C ALA A 607 -1.31 1.32 -17.97
N ALA A 608 -2.11 2.36 -17.74
CA ALA A 608 -1.62 3.72 -17.49
C ALA A 608 -0.82 3.86 -16.18
N TYR A 609 -1.09 3.03 -15.17
CA TYR A 609 -0.47 3.17 -13.87
C TYR A 609 0.99 2.69 -13.83
N GLN A 610 1.92 3.61 -13.71
CA GLN A 610 3.34 3.29 -13.52
C GLN A 610 3.65 2.73 -12.13
N HIS A 611 2.74 2.93 -11.20
CA HIS A 611 2.77 2.41 -9.84
C HIS A 611 3.08 0.93 -9.79
N MET A 612 2.51 0.15 -10.73
CA MET A 612 2.75 -1.28 -10.85
C MET A 612 4.21 -1.66 -11.14
N ILE A 613 5.06 -0.69 -11.49
CA ILE A 613 6.50 -0.89 -11.70
C ILE A 613 7.29 -0.46 -10.47
N GLY A 614 7.01 0.73 -9.93
CA GLY A 614 7.72 1.28 -8.77
C GLY A 614 7.31 0.64 -7.44
N TYR A 615 6.05 0.20 -7.35
CA TYR A 615 5.45 -0.41 -6.15
C TYR A 615 4.58 -1.60 -6.55
N PRO A 616 5.19 -2.70 -6.99
CA PRO A 616 4.46 -3.82 -7.58
C PRO A 616 3.43 -4.44 -6.63
N LEU A 617 2.34 -4.90 -7.21
CA LEU A 617 1.23 -5.59 -6.53
C LEU A 617 0.53 -4.75 -5.45
N TYR A 618 0.56 -3.42 -5.60
CA TYR A 618 -0.04 -2.52 -4.61
C TYR A 618 -1.44 -2.03 -4.99
N LEU A 619 -1.78 -1.95 -6.28
CA LEU A 619 -3.00 -1.28 -6.75
C LEU A 619 -4.29 -1.86 -6.17
N ALA A 620 -4.38 -3.18 -5.98
CA ALA A 620 -5.55 -3.82 -5.39
C ALA A 620 -5.79 -3.41 -3.91
N ASN A 621 -4.78 -2.91 -3.19
CA ASN A 621 -4.96 -2.42 -1.82
C ASN A 621 -5.96 -1.27 -1.75
N TYR A 622 -5.98 -0.39 -2.75
CA TYR A 622 -6.95 0.72 -2.80
C TYR A 622 -8.38 0.20 -2.85
N VAL A 623 -8.61 -0.85 -3.64
CA VAL A 623 -9.93 -1.48 -3.74
C VAL A 623 -10.30 -2.18 -2.44
N MET A 624 -9.40 -2.99 -1.88
CA MET A 624 -9.64 -3.72 -0.62
C MET A 624 -9.94 -2.77 0.53
N SER A 625 -9.18 -1.67 0.64
CA SER A 625 -9.41 -0.64 1.67
C SER A 625 -10.72 0.11 1.46
N GLY A 626 -11.08 0.41 0.23
CA GLY A 626 -12.37 1.01 -0.11
C GLY A 626 -13.55 0.12 0.32
N LEU A 627 -13.47 -1.18 0.06
CA LEU A 627 -14.49 -2.14 0.49
C LEU A 627 -14.60 -2.23 2.02
N ALA A 628 -13.47 -2.34 2.72
CA ALA A 628 -13.44 -2.38 4.17
C ALA A 628 -14.04 -1.11 4.79
N LEU A 629 -13.68 0.08 4.26
CA LEU A 629 -14.23 1.35 4.68
C LEU A 629 -15.76 1.39 4.55
N GLN A 630 -16.29 1.00 3.39
CA GLN A 630 -17.73 1.02 3.15
C GLN A 630 -18.48 0.04 4.08
N GLN A 631 -17.94 -1.15 4.32
CA GLN A 631 -18.50 -2.09 5.29
C GLN A 631 -18.48 -1.55 6.72
N MET A 632 -17.39 -0.91 7.13
CA MET A 632 -17.28 -0.28 8.45
C MET A 632 -18.25 0.89 8.59
N GLN A 633 -18.35 1.78 7.60
CA GLN A 633 -19.27 2.91 7.61
C GLN A 633 -20.74 2.46 7.65
N ALA A 634 -21.09 1.44 6.86
CA ALA A 634 -22.43 0.85 6.88
C ALA A 634 -22.76 0.25 8.25
N TYR A 635 -21.80 -0.44 8.87
CA TYR A 635 -21.97 -1.08 10.18
C TYR A 635 -22.15 -0.07 11.30
N VAL A 636 -21.38 1.03 11.32
CA VAL A 636 -21.46 2.05 12.40
C VAL A 636 -22.64 3.01 12.23
N ARG A 637 -23.36 2.97 11.13
CA ARG A 637 -24.53 3.82 10.88
C ARG A 637 -25.61 3.58 11.96
N GLY A 638 -25.98 4.62 12.67
CA GLY A 638 -26.96 4.54 13.75
C GLY A 638 -26.45 3.95 15.07
N LYS A 639 -25.13 3.69 15.19
CA LYS A 639 -24.46 3.25 16.42
C LYS A 639 -23.57 4.34 16.98
N ASP A 640 -23.10 4.15 18.20
CA ASP A 640 -22.03 4.98 18.75
C ASP A 640 -20.73 4.65 18.02
N ARG A 641 -20.36 5.53 17.06
CA ARG A 641 -19.20 5.35 16.18
C ARG A 641 -17.91 5.15 16.95
N ALA A 642 -17.65 6.01 17.97
CA ALA A 642 -16.41 5.96 18.71
C ALA A 642 -16.26 4.66 19.49
N THR A 643 -17.30 4.22 20.18
CA THR A 643 -17.33 2.94 20.91
C THR A 643 -17.05 1.77 19.97
N GLU A 644 -17.69 1.74 18.78
CA GLU A 644 -17.48 0.66 17.82
C GLU A 644 -16.08 0.69 17.21
N LEU A 645 -15.53 1.85 16.90
CA LEU A 645 -14.16 1.98 16.41
C LEU A 645 -13.14 1.50 17.44
N ILE A 646 -13.29 1.91 18.70
CA ILE A 646 -12.41 1.45 19.80
C ILE A 646 -12.46 -0.08 19.93
N ARG A 647 -13.66 -0.67 19.83
CA ARG A 647 -13.85 -2.12 19.85
C ARG A 647 -13.12 -2.80 18.69
N MET A 648 -13.28 -2.27 17.46
CA MET A 648 -12.64 -2.81 16.24
C MET A 648 -11.11 -2.73 16.35
N TYR A 649 -10.56 -1.59 16.76
CA TYR A 649 -9.12 -1.41 16.89
C TYR A 649 -8.51 -2.30 17.99
N GLY A 650 -9.29 -2.65 19.01
CA GLY A 650 -8.89 -3.57 20.08
C GLY A 650 -8.96 -5.07 19.73
N LEU A 651 -9.41 -5.45 18.52
CA LEU A 651 -9.47 -6.88 18.12
C LEU A 651 -8.09 -7.51 17.94
N GLY A 652 -7.08 -6.67 17.69
CA GLY A 652 -5.74 -7.11 17.35
C GLY A 652 -5.59 -7.53 15.90
N ARG A 653 -4.34 -7.77 15.47
CA ARG A 653 -4.01 -8.18 14.11
C ARG A 653 -4.43 -9.64 13.86
N LEU A 654 -5.59 -9.82 13.28
CA LEU A 654 -6.12 -11.09 12.76
C LEU A 654 -5.94 -11.13 11.23
N THR A 655 -6.30 -12.25 10.58
CA THR A 655 -6.42 -12.25 9.11
C THR A 655 -7.53 -11.29 8.65
N PRO A 656 -7.45 -10.69 7.44
CA PRO A 656 -8.40 -9.66 7.00
C PRO A 656 -9.88 -10.08 7.12
N ASP A 657 -10.23 -11.23 6.57
CA ASP A 657 -11.62 -11.73 6.59
C ASP A 657 -12.11 -11.98 8.03
N LEU A 658 -11.29 -12.61 8.88
CA LEU A 658 -11.66 -12.85 10.28
C LEU A 658 -11.77 -11.54 11.08
N TRP A 659 -10.89 -10.58 10.82
CA TRP A 659 -10.98 -9.27 11.45
C TRP A 659 -12.28 -8.57 11.06
N MET A 660 -12.63 -8.57 9.77
CA MET A 660 -13.88 -8.00 9.27
C MET A 660 -15.10 -8.71 9.85
N GLU A 661 -15.10 -10.04 9.92
CA GLU A 661 -16.18 -10.79 10.58
C GLU A 661 -16.39 -10.36 12.02
N ARG A 662 -15.31 -10.19 12.80
CA ARG A 662 -15.38 -9.71 14.19
C ARG A 662 -15.68 -8.22 14.28
N ALA A 663 -15.22 -7.42 13.34
CA ALA A 663 -15.44 -5.98 13.33
C ALA A 663 -16.88 -5.62 12.92
N VAL A 664 -17.37 -6.19 11.83
CA VAL A 664 -18.63 -5.77 11.20
C VAL A 664 -19.62 -6.92 10.94
N GLY A 665 -19.29 -8.15 11.32
CA GLY A 665 -20.18 -9.32 11.23
C GLY A 665 -20.13 -10.06 9.89
N ALA A 666 -19.25 -9.69 8.96
CA ALA A 666 -19.08 -10.33 7.67
C ALA A 666 -17.64 -10.21 7.17
N PRO A 667 -17.10 -11.16 6.38
CA PRO A 667 -15.80 -11.04 5.74
C PRO A 667 -15.77 -9.87 4.74
N LEU A 668 -14.59 -9.56 4.22
CA LEU A 668 -14.43 -8.55 3.18
C LEU A 668 -15.27 -8.93 1.94
N SER A 669 -16.16 -8.03 1.49
CA SER A 669 -17.12 -8.31 0.43
C SER A 669 -17.51 -7.07 -0.35
N VAL A 670 -17.77 -7.24 -1.65
CA VAL A 670 -18.30 -6.20 -2.54
C VAL A 670 -19.79 -5.94 -2.32
N GLU A 671 -20.55 -6.92 -1.79
CA GLU A 671 -22.02 -6.83 -1.69
C GLU A 671 -22.55 -5.68 -0.85
N PRO A 672 -22.03 -5.37 0.35
CA PRO A 672 -22.51 -4.22 1.13
C PRO A 672 -22.31 -2.91 0.39
N PHE A 673 -21.20 -2.77 -0.33
CA PHE A 673 -20.89 -1.59 -1.13
C PHE A 673 -21.84 -1.45 -2.32
N MET A 674 -22.08 -2.53 -3.05
CA MET A 674 -23.07 -2.55 -4.15
C MET A 674 -24.47 -2.17 -3.66
N ARG A 675 -24.92 -2.75 -2.55
CA ARG A 675 -26.23 -2.47 -1.96
C ARG A 675 -26.40 -1.03 -1.52
N ASP A 676 -25.38 -0.46 -0.87
CA ASP A 676 -25.41 0.95 -0.43
C ASP A 676 -25.39 1.90 -1.64
N THR A 677 -24.60 1.59 -2.67
CA THR A 677 -24.57 2.34 -3.92
C THR A 677 -25.92 2.29 -4.62
N GLU A 678 -26.53 1.10 -4.71
CA GLU A 678 -27.88 0.90 -5.29
C GLU A 678 -28.94 1.72 -4.54
N ARG A 679 -28.88 1.74 -3.20
CA ARG A 679 -29.79 2.53 -2.36
C ARG A 679 -29.66 4.03 -2.68
N VAL A 680 -28.42 4.53 -2.76
CA VAL A 680 -28.17 5.96 -3.05
C VAL A 680 -28.61 6.33 -4.46
N LEU A 681 -28.28 5.50 -5.45
CA LEU A 681 -28.73 5.69 -6.84
C LEU A 681 -30.25 5.71 -6.95
N GLY A 682 -30.94 4.83 -6.20
CA GLY A 682 -32.40 4.82 -6.11
C GLY A 682 -32.98 6.11 -5.55
N GLN A 683 -32.32 6.73 -4.55
CA GLN A 683 -32.71 8.05 -4.01
C GLN A 683 -32.50 9.18 -5.03
N LEU A 684 -31.50 9.05 -5.90
CA LEU A 684 -31.23 10.00 -6.98
C LEU A 684 -32.10 9.77 -8.22
N GLY A 685 -32.97 8.73 -8.22
CA GLY A 685 -33.91 8.46 -9.32
C GLY A 685 -33.46 7.38 -10.31
N TYR A 686 -32.26 6.82 -10.13
CA TYR A 686 -31.73 5.72 -10.98
C TYR A 686 -32.21 4.37 -10.45
N LYS A 687 -33.30 3.84 -11.06
CA LYS A 687 -33.98 2.59 -10.64
C LYS A 687 -33.51 1.37 -11.39
#